data_3c6a8825abdb62cf7ae9361bf88db80e
#
_entry.id   3c6a8825abdb62cf7ae9361bf88db80e
#
_cell.length_a   1.000
_cell.length_b   1.000
_cell.length_c   1.000
_cell.angle_alpha   90.00
_cell.angle_beta   90.00
_cell.angle_gamma   90.00
#
_symmetry.space_group_name_H-M   'P 1'
#
loop_
_entity.id
_entity.type
_entity.pdbx_description
1 polymer ?
#
loop_
_entity_poly.entity_id
_entity_poly.type
_entity_poly.pdbx_seq_one_letter_code
_entity_poly.pdbx_strand_id
1 'polypeptide(L)'
;MIMDNKFAAVLKLPLVKFAPTYAVGLIAGFFLPVPVCAALLAAAVLAAALPKLFGRRISVCSLGFAVGILLMSLHMLLYYGPVAEMGGKSLVAECRVTDIQSASGDRAVYIVTLNIDGLPVKARLFGKETAQIGDRFEALIDFLETDRRDTDISYGIALTGNIREFTYVARGLDIYSAVNTVREKMCSLLSYNIGGDEGALAMSLLFGDSSLVSAELKEAVTVSGVGHFTAVSGTHFTIFFAIILELMAGKQKTARAVISLILIPMAVIFFGASASVIRSAIMLAICNCSPLLQRRAETLNSLCFAVVAMTVTSPTVILNAGFQMSVLGVFGTAIVGERFYSEFKLWLPGKLKRIGYILKPVTVSACAVICTSPIVLYSFGGISLAGAFTSALLMPFIAIVMLSVMLAGITEMSMILVPAAVVMRFICTVIKFIGGFRNMWLPMDFDGAVLFSLICAVLISLAAISPKRLFEYGIGGFAALMFASLIICADVRSSRCKIVFAADSGSGAAVIVSKTNAVVYISGTGSDFAEELAECLRRNGVLEIECVIAPDMDCSGAAAIKTISQMLPINTVYSPYYGNFPERFPPKSEIFSTTAEYISLGEITLSAAKTGDETRTEDIVMFSGYMRSAPKNNAELALYVSPSQHELPKNGINISETNYEIELERVSDIIIH
;
A
#
# COMPACT_ATOMS: atom_id res chain seq x y z
N MET A 1 21.49 -2.01 31.40
CA MET A 1 22.46 -0.94 31.75
C MET A 1 23.40 -0.58 30.58
N ILE A 2 24.13 -1.51 29.94
CA ILE A 2 25.03 -1.18 28.80
C ILE A 2 24.23 -0.77 27.55
N MET A 3 23.10 -1.40 27.24
CA MET A 3 22.24 -1.03 26.12
C MET A 3 21.52 0.29 26.37
N ASP A 4 21.04 0.58 27.57
CA ASP A 4 20.38 1.85 27.89
C ASP A 4 21.33 3.04 27.73
N ASN A 5 22.61 2.89 28.13
CA ASN A 5 23.62 3.93 27.96
C ASN A 5 23.96 4.18 26.46
N LYS A 6 24.01 3.12 25.63
CA LYS A 6 24.23 3.28 24.19
C LYS A 6 23.04 3.96 23.51
N PHE A 7 21.82 3.52 23.82
CA PHE A 7 20.60 4.12 23.27
C PHE A 7 20.45 5.59 23.65
N ALA A 8 20.68 5.92 24.94
CA ALA A 8 20.68 7.29 25.41
C ALA A 8 21.76 8.16 24.73
N ALA A 9 22.90 7.58 24.35
CA ALA A 9 23.94 8.30 23.61
C ALA A 9 23.50 8.57 22.15
N VAL A 10 22.86 7.61 21.48
CA VAL A 10 22.35 7.76 20.10
C VAL A 10 21.25 8.82 20.03
N LEU A 11 20.34 8.85 21.01
CA LEU A 11 19.29 9.89 21.12
C LEU A 11 19.85 11.31 21.33
N LYS A 12 21.10 11.44 21.74
CA LYS A 12 21.79 12.75 21.85
C LYS A 12 22.32 13.28 20.52
N LEU A 13 22.42 12.43 19.48
CA LEU A 13 22.93 12.84 18.18
C LEU A 13 22.04 13.91 17.56
N PRO A 14 22.63 14.98 16.98
CA PRO A 14 21.86 16.08 16.41
C PRO A 14 20.89 15.63 15.31
N LEU A 15 21.32 14.75 14.41
CA LEU A 15 20.50 14.26 13.29
C LEU A 15 19.29 13.46 13.74
N VAL A 16 19.43 12.68 14.83
CA VAL A 16 18.32 11.90 15.42
C VAL A 16 17.24 12.79 16.03
N LYS A 17 17.58 14.02 16.44
CA LYS A 17 16.60 15.02 16.89
C LYS A 17 16.02 15.83 15.74
N PHE A 18 16.86 16.13 14.76
CA PHE A 18 16.51 16.91 13.58
C PHE A 18 15.50 16.19 12.67
N ALA A 19 15.79 14.92 12.30
CA ALA A 19 15.04 14.22 11.28
C ALA A 19 13.54 14.01 11.60
N PRO A 20 13.12 13.63 12.82
CA PRO A 20 11.68 13.52 13.12
C PRO A 20 10.95 14.86 13.03
N THR A 21 11.53 15.94 13.56
CA THR A 21 10.91 17.27 13.49
C THR A 21 10.91 17.83 12.07
N TYR A 22 11.93 17.55 11.29
CA TYR A 22 11.99 17.84 9.87
C TYR A 22 10.89 17.11 9.10
N ALA A 23 10.66 15.81 9.37
CA ALA A 23 9.56 15.05 8.77
C ALA A 23 8.18 15.65 9.11
N VAL A 24 7.96 16.04 10.37
CA VAL A 24 6.74 16.74 10.78
C VAL A 24 6.60 18.09 10.07
N GLY A 25 7.70 18.81 9.87
CA GLY A 25 7.72 20.06 9.11
C GLY A 25 7.34 19.86 7.64
N LEU A 26 7.81 18.79 6.98
CA LEU A 26 7.40 18.44 5.61
C LEU A 26 5.90 18.18 5.52
N ILE A 27 5.35 17.38 6.44
CA ILE A 27 3.91 17.08 6.49
C ILE A 27 3.10 18.35 6.72
N ALA A 28 3.52 19.20 7.66
CA ALA A 28 2.88 20.48 7.93
C ALA A 28 2.88 21.39 6.69
N GLY A 29 4.03 21.46 5.98
CA GLY A 29 4.16 22.26 4.76
C GLY A 29 3.29 21.79 3.59
N PHE A 30 2.85 20.52 3.61
CA PHE A 30 1.93 19.99 2.60
C PHE A 30 0.46 20.29 2.93
N PHE A 31 0.02 20.03 4.18
CA PHE A 31 -1.38 20.09 4.56
C PHE A 31 -1.86 21.48 5.01
N LEU A 32 -0.95 22.35 5.49
CA LEU A 32 -1.34 23.65 6.02
C LEU A 32 -1.33 24.73 4.96
N PRO A 33 -2.25 25.72 5.05
CA PRO A 33 -2.27 26.86 4.13
C PRO A 33 -1.03 27.74 4.29
N VAL A 34 -0.59 28.37 3.19
CA VAL A 34 0.65 29.15 3.11
C VAL A 34 0.83 30.19 4.25
N PRO A 35 -0.19 30.97 4.67
CA PRO A 35 0.00 31.94 5.75
C PRO A 35 0.28 31.26 7.10
N VAL A 36 -0.30 30.09 7.37
CA VAL A 36 -0.02 29.30 8.58
C VAL A 36 1.39 28.74 8.54
N CYS A 37 1.82 28.20 7.39
CA CYS A 37 3.20 27.74 7.19
C CYS A 37 4.20 28.88 7.41
N ALA A 38 3.95 30.09 6.91
CA ALA A 38 4.81 31.25 7.11
C ALA A 38 4.92 31.65 8.59
N ALA A 39 3.80 31.66 9.32
CA ALA A 39 3.81 31.95 10.76
C ALA A 39 4.57 30.90 11.57
N LEU A 40 4.35 29.61 11.29
CA LEU A 40 5.06 28.51 11.94
C LEU A 40 6.57 28.51 11.60
N LEU A 41 6.91 28.82 10.36
CA LEU A 41 8.30 28.96 9.92
C LEU A 41 9.01 30.08 10.70
N ALA A 42 8.39 31.28 10.79
CA ALA A 42 8.93 32.41 11.54
C ALA A 42 9.15 32.05 13.02
N ALA A 43 8.16 31.43 13.67
CA ALA A 43 8.27 30.98 15.05
C ALA A 43 9.38 29.93 15.26
N ALA A 44 9.49 28.96 14.34
CA ALA A 44 10.50 27.93 14.41
C ALA A 44 11.92 28.47 14.16
N VAL A 45 12.10 29.40 13.23
CA VAL A 45 13.38 30.10 12.98
C VAL A 45 13.78 30.92 14.20
N LEU A 46 12.85 31.65 14.82
CA LEU A 46 13.10 32.42 16.03
C LEU A 46 13.55 31.49 17.18
N ALA A 47 12.86 30.38 17.40
CA ALA A 47 13.22 29.39 18.42
C ALA A 47 14.60 28.73 18.15
N ALA A 48 14.92 28.49 16.87
CA ALA A 48 16.22 27.98 16.47
C ALA A 48 17.35 28.99 16.68
N ALA A 49 17.11 30.27 16.44
CA ALA A 49 18.08 31.36 16.56
C ALA A 49 18.41 31.72 18.01
N LEU A 50 17.56 31.36 18.98
CA LEU A 50 17.70 31.71 20.39
C LEU A 50 18.04 30.51 21.30
N PRO A 51 19.18 29.80 21.08
CA PRO A 51 19.54 28.60 21.86
C PRO A 51 19.80 28.89 23.34
N LYS A 52 20.13 30.13 23.70
CA LYS A 52 20.30 30.56 25.09
C LYS A 52 18.98 30.63 25.85
N LEU A 53 17.89 30.94 25.16
CA LEU A 53 16.55 31.04 25.74
C LEU A 53 15.84 29.69 25.79
N PHE A 54 15.87 28.93 24.70
CA PHE A 54 15.12 27.69 24.54
C PHE A 54 15.95 26.41 24.76
N GLY A 55 17.28 26.54 24.85
CA GLY A 55 18.21 25.42 24.97
C GLY A 55 18.54 24.75 23.63
N ARG A 56 19.76 24.21 23.53
CA ARG A 56 20.31 23.62 22.30
C ARG A 56 19.47 22.49 21.70
N ARG A 57 18.71 21.75 22.53
CA ARG A 57 17.85 20.65 22.04
C ARG A 57 16.67 21.18 21.26
N ILE A 58 15.96 22.15 21.82
CA ILE A 58 14.80 22.78 21.19
C ILE A 58 15.24 23.51 19.92
N SER A 59 16.39 24.19 19.94
CA SER A 59 16.95 24.86 18.77
C SER A 59 17.18 23.91 17.58
N VAL A 60 17.73 22.72 17.80
CA VAL A 60 17.93 21.72 16.73
C VAL A 60 16.59 21.16 16.21
N CYS A 61 15.64 20.89 17.10
CA CYS A 61 14.30 20.43 16.71
C CYS A 61 13.55 21.50 15.90
N SER A 62 13.58 22.74 16.35
CA SER A 62 12.95 23.88 15.66
C SER A 62 13.59 24.14 14.30
N LEU A 63 14.92 24.00 14.18
CA LEU A 63 15.62 24.09 12.90
C LEU A 63 15.14 22.99 11.94
N GLY A 64 15.03 21.74 12.41
CA GLY A 64 14.51 20.65 11.60
C GLY A 64 13.10 20.95 11.07
N PHE A 65 12.21 21.35 11.95
CA PHE A 65 10.83 21.70 11.60
C PHE A 65 10.77 22.87 10.59
N ALA A 66 11.56 23.94 10.80
CA ALA A 66 11.64 25.09 9.88
C ALA A 66 12.12 24.69 8.49
N VAL A 67 13.19 23.87 8.40
CA VAL A 67 13.73 23.38 7.13
C VAL A 67 12.70 22.49 6.41
N GLY A 68 11.97 21.64 7.14
CA GLY A 68 10.93 20.81 6.57
C GLY A 68 9.79 21.60 5.94
N ILE A 69 9.22 22.57 6.68
CA ILE A 69 8.17 23.44 6.14
C ILE A 69 8.67 24.19 4.91
N LEU A 70 9.85 24.81 5.01
CA LEU A 70 10.42 25.60 3.92
C LEU A 70 10.61 24.76 2.65
N LEU A 71 11.20 23.55 2.79
CA LEU A 71 11.48 22.69 1.65
C LEU A 71 10.19 22.22 0.96
N MET A 72 9.19 21.76 1.72
CA MET A 72 7.91 21.33 1.16
C MET A 72 7.18 22.51 0.52
N SER A 73 7.12 23.67 1.18
CA SER A 73 6.45 24.86 0.62
C SER A 73 7.11 25.35 -0.66
N LEU A 74 8.44 25.34 -0.72
CA LEU A 74 9.19 25.67 -1.95
C LEU A 74 8.94 24.65 -3.06
N HIS A 75 8.93 23.37 -2.74
CA HIS A 75 8.66 22.31 -3.71
C HIS A 75 7.24 22.43 -4.30
N MET A 76 6.25 22.70 -3.45
CA MET A 76 4.87 22.91 -3.90
C MET A 76 4.71 24.18 -4.74
N LEU A 77 5.43 25.25 -4.41
CA LEU A 77 5.34 26.51 -5.11
C LEU A 77 6.12 26.53 -6.43
N LEU A 78 7.36 26.02 -6.43
CA LEU A 78 8.28 26.16 -7.56
C LEU A 78 8.25 24.99 -8.55
N TYR A 79 7.87 23.81 -8.08
CA TYR A 79 7.83 22.60 -8.91
C TYR A 79 6.41 22.15 -9.20
N TYR A 80 5.64 21.85 -8.15
CA TYR A 80 4.32 21.25 -8.32
C TYR A 80 3.27 22.22 -8.87
N GLY A 81 3.26 23.49 -8.42
CA GLY A 81 2.32 24.51 -8.88
C GLY A 81 2.35 24.72 -10.40
N PRO A 82 3.52 25.06 -10.99
CA PRO A 82 3.66 25.23 -12.44
C PRO A 82 3.31 23.97 -13.24
N VAL A 83 3.68 22.78 -12.74
CA VAL A 83 3.39 21.51 -13.42
C VAL A 83 1.89 21.20 -13.37
N ALA A 84 1.20 21.46 -12.25
CA ALA A 84 -0.24 21.25 -12.11
C ALA A 84 -1.07 22.12 -13.06
N GLU A 85 -0.59 23.32 -13.45
CA GLU A 85 -1.24 24.18 -14.44
C GLU A 85 -1.24 23.60 -15.87
N MET A 86 -0.49 22.53 -16.10
CA MET A 86 -0.51 21.77 -17.36
C MET A 86 -1.70 20.79 -17.46
N GLY A 87 -2.38 20.52 -16.34
CA GLY A 87 -3.61 19.74 -16.34
C GLY A 87 -4.66 20.30 -17.32
N GLY A 88 -5.34 19.43 -18.05
CA GLY A 88 -6.31 19.78 -19.08
C GLY A 88 -5.71 20.30 -20.41
N LYS A 89 -4.38 20.33 -20.56
CA LYS A 89 -3.72 20.78 -21.80
C LYS A 89 -3.13 19.60 -22.56
N SER A 90 -3.01 19.77 -23.88
CA SER A 90 -2.31 18.83 -24.75
C SER A 90 -0.89 19.33 -25.03
N LEU A 91 0.09 18.46 -24.91
CA LEU A 91 1.51 18.78 -25.15
C LEU A 91 2.18 17.66 -25.92
N VAL A 92 3.03 18.02 -26.88
CA VAL A 92 3.98 17.08 -27.49
C VAL A 92 5.26 17.06 -26.65
N ALA A 93 5.63 15.90 -26.14
CA ALA A 93 6.80 15.76 -25.30
C ALA A 93 7.58 14.49 -25.60
N GLU A 94 8.92 14.59 -25.45
CA GLU A 94 9.79 13.41 -25.44
C GLU A 94 9.67 12.72 -24.08
N CYS A 95 9.26 11.45 -24.11
CA CYS A 95 9.00 10.61 -22.97
C CYS A 95 10.07 9.53 -22.87
N ARG A 96 10.56 9.30 -21.65
CA ARG A 96 11.40 8.13 -21.33
C ARG A 96 10.65 7.23 -20.39
N VAL A 97 10.44 5.96 -20.78
CA VAL A 97 9.80 4.97 -19.92
C VAL A 97 10.70 4.61 -18.76
N THR A 98 10.24 4.85 -17.55
CA THR A 98 10.96 4.49 -16.32
C THR A 98 10.38 3.24 -15.65
N ASP A 99 9.08 2.99 -15.81
CA ASP A 99 8.40 1.81 -15.26
C ASP A 99 7.12 1.52 -16.06
N ILE A 100 6.60 0.29 -15.95
CA ILE A 100 5.35 -0.15 -16.55
C ILE A 100 4.52 -0.78 -15.44
N GLN A 101 3.37 -0.18 -15.09
CA GLN A 101 2.55 -0.63 -13.95
C GLN A 101 1.59 -1.76 -14.33
N SER A 102 0.98 -1.68 -15.50
CA SER A 102 0.14 -2.75 -16.03
C SER A 102 0.18 -2.74 -17.56
N ALA A 103 0.12 -3.93 -18.13
CA ALA A 103 -0.09 -4.12 -19.56
C ALA A 103 -1.12 -5.26 -19.68
N SER A 104 -2.40 -4.92 -19.86
CA SER A 104 -3.49 -5.89 -20.01
C SER A 104 -4.25 -5.61 -21.28
N GLY A 105 -4.25 -6.56 -22.21
CA GLY A 105 -4.91 -6.43 -23.49
C GLY A 105 -4.32 -5.30 -24.33
N ASP A 106 -5.19 -4.36 -24.75
CA ASP A 106 -4.87 -3.24 -25.63
C ASP A 106 -4.40 -1.96 -24.89
N ARG A 107 -4.25 -1.98 -23.55
CA ARG A 107 -3.88 -0.81 -22.75
C ARG A 107 -2.69 -1.09 -21.88
N ALA A 108 -1.74 -0.16 -21.87
CA ALA A 108 -0.59 -0.15 -20.97
C ALA A 108 -0.55 1.15 -20.15
N VAL A 109 -0.09 1.04 -18.90
CA VAL A 109 0.11 2.18 -17.99
C VAL A 109 1.60 2.39 -17.81
N TYR A 110 2.09 3.47 -18.38
CA TYR A 110 3.50 3.84 -18.36
C TYR A 110 3.78 4.90 -17.31
N ILE A 111 4.83 4.68 -16.52
CA ILE A 111 5.46 5.76 -15.77
C ILE A 111 6.62 6.29 -16.60
N VAL A 112 6.52 7.54 -16.99
CA VAL A 112 7.52 8.19 -17.84
C VAL A 112 8.13 9.40 -17.15
N THR A 113 9.34 9.75 -17.57
CA THR A 113 9.93 11.04 -17.26
C THR A 113 9.89 11.89 -18.53
N LEU A 114 9.22 13.04 -18.43
CA LEU A 114 9.14 14.07 -19.48
C LEU A 114 10.07 15.22 -19.12
N ASN A 115 10.49 15.97 -20.13
CA ASN A 115 11.16 17.26 -19.91
C ASN A 115 10.20 18.39 -20.32
N ILE A 116 9.71 19.14 -19.33
CA ILE A 116 8.82 20.30 -19.55
C ILE A 116 9.61 21.54 -19.14
N ASP A 117 9.91 22.43 -20.08
CA ASP A 117 10.67 23.67 -19.87
C ASP A 117 12.00 23.49 -19.10
N GLY A 118 12.69 22.37 -19.34
CA GLY A 118 13.94 22.04 -18.66
C GLY A 118 13.79 21.37 -17.29
N LEU A 119 12.56 21.16 -16.82
CA LEU A 119 12.27 20.45 -15.58
C LEU A 119 11.93 18.98 -15.88
N PRO A 120 12.61 18.02 -15.25
CA PRO A 120 12.22 16.62 -15.37
C PRO A 120 10.97 16.33 -14.54
N VAL A 121 9.88 15.99 -15.21
CA VAL A 121 8.57 15.69 -14.60
C VAL A 121 8.25 14.22 -14.78
N LYS A 122 7.85 13.55 -13.70
CA LYS A 122 7.26 12.21 -13.79
C LYS A 122 5.78 12.30 -14.08
N ALA A 123 5.32 11.52 -15.07
CA ALA A 123 3.93 11.41 -15.42
C ALA A 123 3.49 9.94 -15.56
N ARG A 124 2.22 9.71 -15.30
CA ARG A 124 1.53 8.45 -15.60
C ARG A 124 0.77 8.61 -16.92
N LEU A 125 1.08 7.76 -17.89
CA LEU A 125 0.47 7.81 -19.21
C LEU A 125 -0.26 6.52 -19.53
N PHE A 126 -1.48 6.66 -20.06
CA PHE A 126 -2.28 5.56 -20.56
C PHE A 126 -2.15 5.53 -22.09
N GLY A 127 -1.79 4.38 -22.65
CA GLY A 127 -1.62 4.19 -24.09
C GLY A 127 -1.97 2.77 -24.54
N LYS A 128 -2.06 2.59 -25.87
CA LYS A 128 -2.27 1.27 -26.50
C LYS A 128 -0.99 0.68 -27.07
N GLU A 129 0.04 1.48 -27.16
CA GLU A 129 1.32 1.16 -27.77
C GLU A 129 2.14 0.26 -26.86
N THR A 130 3.07 -0.48 -27.47
CA THR A 130 4.00 -1.35 -26.75
C THR A 130 5.37 -0.67 -26.69
N ALA A 131 5.71 -0.10 -25.54
CA ALA A 131 7.05 0.39 -25.23
C ALA A 131 7.66 -0.40 -24.07
N GLN A 132 8.98 -0.53 -24.05
CA GLN A 132 9.73 -1.21 -23.00
C GLN A 132 10.37 -0.21 -22.04
N ILE A 133 10.72 -0.67 -20.83
CA ILE A 133 11.46 0.16 -19.87
C ILE A 133 12.79 0.61 -20.47
N GLY A 134 13.06 1.92 -20.45
CA GLY A 134 14.22 2.54 -21.04
C GLY A 134 14.01 3.11 -22.44
N ASP A 135 12.91 2.76 -23.12
CA ASP A 135 12.59 3.31 -24.44
C ASP A 135 12.29 4.81 -24.36
N ARG A 136 12.60 5.50 -25.47
CA ARG A 136 12.25 6.89 -25.67
C ARG A 136 11.28 7.01 -26.82
N PHE A 137 10.22 7.76 -26.62
CA PHE A 137 9.24 8.06 -27.63
C PHE A 137 8.79 9.51 -27.53
N GLU A 138 8.35 10.06 -28.63
CA GLU A 138 7.67 11.33 -28.70
C GLU A 138 6.17 11.08 -28.77
N ALA A 139 5.40 11.76 -27.92
CA ALA A 139 3.95 11.58 -27.87
C ALA A 139 3.21 12.91 -27.74
N LEU A 140 2.07 12.99 -28.42
CA LEU A 140 1.04 13.98 -28.10
C LEU A 140 0.23 13.43 -26.94
N ILE A 141 0.30 14.13 -25.81
CA ILE A 141 -0.29 13.73 -24.53
C ILE A 141 -1.38 14.71 -24.16
N ASP A 142 -2.56 14.20 -23.87
CA ASP A 142 -3.62 14.97 -23.22
C ASP A 142 -3.55 14.76 -21.73
N PHE A 143 -3.14 15.78 -20.99
CA PHE A 143 -3.11 15.72 -19.55
C PHE A 143 -4.51 15.87 -18.96
N LEU A 144 -4.84 15.02 -18.00
CA LEU A 144 -6.07 15.09 -17.23
C LEU A 144 -5.94 16.19 -16.16
N GLU A 145 -7.06 16.78 -15.76
CA GLU A 145 -7.10 17.66 -14.60
C GLU A 145 -6.78 16.83 -13.34
N THR A 146 -5.71 17.16 -12.65
CA THR A 146 -5.26 16.43 -11.46
C THR A 146 -5.72 17.15 -10.20
N ASP A 147 -6.48 16.49 -9.35
CA ASP A 147 -6.76 16.99 -8.00
C ASP A 147 -5.52 16.80 -7.11
N ARG A 148 -5.23 17.79 -6.25
CA ARG A 148 -4.07 17.80 -5.34
C ARG A 148 -4.06 16.67 -4.31
N ARG A 149 -5.12 15.89 -4.23
CA ARG A 149 -5.26 14.79 -3.27
C ARG A 149 -4.87 13.41 -3.81
N ASP A 150 -4.45 13.35 -5.07
CA ASP A 150 -4.12 12.09 -5.72
C ASP A 150 -2.91 11.40 -5.05
N THR A 151 -3.04 10.10 -4.83
CA THR A 151 -1.98 9.23 -4.31
C THR A 151 -0.71 9.31 -5.15
N ASP A 152 -0.80 9.72 -6.40
CA ASP A 152 0.30 9.85 -7.35
C ASP A 152 1.38 10.84 -6.92
N ILE A 153 0.99 11.94 -6.22
CA ILE A 153 1.95 12.90 -5.68
C ILE A 153 2.96 12.22 -4.75
N SER A 154 2.52 11.25 -3.98
CA SER A 154 3.38 10.49 -3.05
C SER A 154 4.44 9.64 -3.76
N TYR A 155 4.20 9.25 -5.01
CA TYR A 155 5.15 8.55 -5.89
C TYR A 155 6.02 9.51 -6.73
N GLY A 156 5.80 10.82 -6.54
CA GLY A 156 6.46 11.88 -7.31
C GLY A 156 5.89 12.02 -8.73
N ILE A 157 4.74 11.43 -9.01
CA ILE A 157 4.00 11.58 -10.27
C ILE A 157 3.22 12.90 -10.18
N ALA A 158 3.53 13.82 -11.08
CA ALA A 158 2.95 15.15 -11.04
C ALA A 158 1.83 15.35 -12.07
N LEU A 159 1.78 14.52 -13.10
CA LEU A 159 0.80 14.58 -14.18
C LEU A 159 0.29 13.19 -14.53
N THR A 160 -0.97 13.14 -14.95
CA THR A 160 -1.60 11.94 -15.51
C THR A 160 -2.20 12.30 -16.86
N GLY A 161 -2.06 11.44 -17.87
CA GLY A 161 -2.52 11.78 -19.22
C GLY A 161 -2.73 10.56 -20.12
N ASN A 162 -3.41 10.80 -21.24
CA ASN A 162 -3.65 9.82 -22.29
C ASN A 162 -2.76 10.10 -23.50
N ILE A 163 -2.15 9.07 -24.05
CA ILE A 163 -1.37 9.17 -25.30
C ILE A 163 -2.35 9.18 -26.47
N ARG A 164 -2.34 10.25 -27.29
CA ARG A 164 -3.11 10.34 -28.54
C ARG A 164 -2.32 9.86 -29.75
N GLU A 165 -1.10 10.36 -29.88
CA GLU A 165 -0.20 10.01 -30.98
C GLU A 165 1.12 9.56 -30.39
N PHE A 166 1.68 8.52 -30.98
CA PHE A 166 2.90 7.88 -30.51
C PHE A 166 3.89 7.75 -31.65
N THR A 167 5.09 8.27 -31.47
CA THR A 167 6.20 8.10 -32.41
C THR A 167 7.40 7.53 -31.67
N TYR A 168 7.78 6.32 -31.99
CA TYR A 168 8.95 5.68 -31.39
C TYR A 168 10.22 6.36 -31.88
N VAL A 169 11.06 6.82 -30.95
CA VAL A 169 12.31 7.54 -31.25
C VAL A 169 13.51 6.60 -31.23
N ALA A 170 13.72 5.92 -30.11
CA ALA A 170 14.88 5.04 -29.98
C ALA A 170 14.76 4.07 -28.78
N ARG A 171 15.37 2.92 -28.93
CA ARG A 171 15.66 2.06 -27.78
C ARG A 171 16.82 2.65 -26.99
N GLY A 172 16.63 2.91 -25.71
CA GLY A 172 17.67 3.41 -24.83
C GLY A 172 18.79 2.38 -24.66
N LEU A 173 19.96 2.65 -25.22
CA LEU A 173 21.18 1.86 -24.98
C LEU A 173 21.88 2.40 -23.72
N ASP A 174 21.24 2.29 -22.59
CA ASP A 174 21.78 2.76 -21.32
C ASP A 174 21.78 1.64 -20.25
N ILE A 175 22.29 1.98 -19.07
CA ILE A 175 22.38 1.03 -17.95
C ILE A 175 21.00 0.48 -17.59
N TYR A 176 19.92 1.27 -17.74
CA TYR A 176 18.56 0.83 -17.46
C TYR A 176 18.11 -0.29 -18.39
N SER A 177 18.34 -0.13 -19.70
CA SER A 177 17.97 -1.15 -20.68
C SER A 177 18.79 -2.44 -20.50
N ALA A 178 20.09 -2.32 -20.19
CA ALA A 178 20.93 -3.48 -19.91
C ALA A 178 20.47 -4.25 -18.66
N VAL A 179 20.17 -3.55 -17.58
CA VAL A 179 19.67 -4.17 -16.34
C VAL A 179 18.28 -4.78 -16.55
N ASN A 180 17.40 -4.09 -17.31
CA ASN A 180 16.08 -4.61 -17.62
C ASN A 180 16.14 -5.90 -18.46
N THR A 181 17.06 -5.99 -19.43
CA THR A 181 17.28 -7.23 -20.19
C THR A 181 17.67 -8.40 -19.29
N VAL A 182 18.52 -8.17 -18.27
CA VAL A 182 18.85 -9.21 -17.27
C VAL A 182 17.61 -9.58 -16.44
N ARG A 183 16.81 -8.59 -16.03
CA ARG A 183 15.58 -8.80 -15.29
C ARG A 183 14.58 -9.64 -16.08
N GLU A 184 14.32 -9.29 -17.34
CA GLU A 184 13.41 -10.03 -18.24
C GLU A 184 13.87 -11.47 -18.43
N LYS A 185 15.17 -11.68 -18.62
CA LYS A 185 15.75 -13.02 -18.71
C LYS A 185 15.51 -13.82 -17.44
N MET A 186 15.67 -13.23 -16.27
CA MET A 186 15.41 -13.89 -15.00
C MET A 186 13.92 -14.15 -14.78
N CYS A 187 13.03 -13.24 -15.17
CA CYS A 187 11.59 -13.45 -15.16
C CYS A 187 11.18 -14.64 -16.05
N SER A 188 11.71 -14.72 -17.27
CA SER A 188 11.44 -15.83 -18.18
C SER A 188 11.96 -17.17 -17.65
N LEU A 189 13.15 -17.18 -17.03
CA LEU A 189 13.68 -18.38 -16.36
C LEU A 189 12.79 -18.84 -15.21
N LEU A 190 12.27 -17.92 -14.40
CA LEU A 190 11.38 -18.24 -13.29
C LEU A 190 10.02 -18.75 -13.78
N SER A 191 9.39 -18.08 -14.74
CA SER A 191 8.09 -18.47 -15.27
C SER A 191 8.14 -19.85 -15.95
N TYR A 192 9.23 -20.15 -16.67
CA TYR A 192 9.41 -21.44 -17.33
C TYR A 192 9.66 -22.60 -16.35
N ASN A 193 10.48 -22.39 -15.31
CA ASN A 193 10.92 -23.48 -14.42
C ASN A 193 10.05 -23.67 -13.18
N ILE A 194 9.43 -22.60 -12.67
CA ILE A 194 8.61 -22.66 -11.45
C ILE A 194 7.12 -22.61 -11.81
N GLY A 195 6.70 -21.72 -12.73
CA GLY A 195 5.33 -21.63 -13.21
C GLY A 195 4.25 -21.42 -12.12
N GLY A 196 2.99 -21.25 -12.54
CA GLY A 196 1.84 -21.15 -11.62
C GLY A 196 1.94 -20.04 -10.57
N ASP A 197 1.21 -20.16 -9.48
CA ASP A 197 1.19 -19.23 -8.34
C ASP A 197 2.56 -19.09 -7.67
N GLU A 198 3.33 -20.19 -7.61
CA GLU A 198 4.68 -20.20 -7.03
C GLU A 198 5.65 -19.34 -7.83
N GLY A 199 5.58 -19.41 -9.16
CA GLY A 199 6.40 -18.59 -10.06
C GLY A 199 5.97 -17.12 -10.01
N ALA A 200 4.67 -16.85 -10.02
CA ALA A 200 4.12 -15.50 -9.90
C ALA A 200 4.54 -14.85 -8.57
N LEU A 201 4.44 -15.55 -7.45
CA LEU A 201 4.89 -15.05 -6.16
C LEU A 201 6.40 -14.84 -6.11
N ALA A 202 7.20 -15.72 -6.75
CA ALA A 202 8.65 -15.55 -6.83
C ALA A 202 9.04 -14.30 -7.62
N MET A 203 8.35 -14.01 -8.73
CA MET A 203 8.54 -12.78 -9.52
C MET A 203 8.14 -11.54 -8.71
N SER A 204 7.01 -11.59 -8.03
CA SER A 204 6.54 -10.52 -7.17
C SER A 204 7.55 -10.21 -6.04
N LEU A 205 8.08 -11.23 -5.39
CA LEU A 205 9.06 -11.13 -4.30
C LEU A 205 10.40 -10.53 -4.77
N LEU A 206 10.84 -10.88 -5.97
CA LEU A 206 12.15 -10.46 -6.49
C LEU A 206 12.10 -9.12 -7.23
N PHE A 207 11.05 -8.90 -8.02
CA PHE A 207 10.94 -7.77 -8.93
C PHE A 207 9.78 -6.83 -8.62
N GLY A 208 8.93 -7.18 -7.65
CA GLY A 208 7.75 -6.38 -7.28
C GLY A 208 6.59 -6.47 -8.29
N ASP A 209 6.69 -7.38 -9.26
CA ASP A 209 5.65 -7.58 -10.25
C ASP A 209 4.61 -8.58 -9.72
N SER A 210 3.47 -8.06 -9.30
CA SER A 210 2.35 -8.84 -8.78
C SER A 210 1.22 -9.06 -9.81
N SER A 211 1.43 -8.68 -11.08
CA SER A 211 0.42 -8.78 -12.13
C SER A 211 -0.06 -10.21 -12.39
N LEU A 212 0.86 -11.17 -12.27
CA LEU A 212 0.58 -12.59 -12.49
C LEU A 212 0.11 -13.34 -11.23
N VAL A 213 0.10 -12.69 -10.07
CA VAL A 213 -0.36 -13.31 -8.82
C VAL A 213 -1.88 -13.42 -8.85
N SER A 214 -2.40 -14.64 -8.66
CA SER A 214 -3.85 -14.88 -8.65
C SER A 214 -4.54 -14.11 -7.54
N ALA A 215 -5.82 -13.72 -7.74
CA ALA A 215 -6.61 -13.01 -6.74
C ALA A 215 -6.73 -13.83 -5.43
N GLU A 216 -6.87 -15.15 -5.53
CA GLU A 216 -6.87 -16.06 -4.37
C GLU A 216 -5.57 -15.96 -3.57
N LEU A 217 -4.43 -15.93 -4.24
CA LEU A 217 -3.14 -15.82 -3.56
C LEU A 217 -2.90 -14.41 -3.00
N LYS A 218 -3.34 -13.35 -3.69
CA LYS A 218 -3.32 -11.96 -3.17
C LYS A 218 -4.09 -11.88 -1.85
N GLU A 219 -5.28 -12.50 -1.80
CA GLU A 219 -6.08 -12.58 -0.58
C GLU A 219 -5.37 -13.33 0.54
N ALA A 220 -4.86 -14.53 0.24
CA ALA A 220 -4.13 -15.33 1.22
C ALA A 220 -2.90 -14.61 1.78
N VAL A 221 -2.16 -13.87 0.93
CA VAL A 221 -1.03 -13.01 1.32
C VAL A 221 -1.47 -11.89 2.27
N THR A 222 -2.61 -11.27 1.99
CA THR A 222 -3.17 -10.20 2.82
C THR A 222 -3.60 -10.72 4.20
N VAL A 223 -4.39 -11.79 4.23
CA VAL A 223 -4.88 -12.40 5.49
C VAL A 223 -3.71 -12.97 6.32
N SER A 224 -2.72 -13.59 5.68
CA SER A 224 -1.53 -14.09 6.38
C SER A 224 -0.58 -12.97 6.86
N GLY A 225 -0.80 -11.71 6.44
CA GLY A 225 -0.06 -10.53 6.87
C GLY A 225 1.34 -10.41 6.27
N VAL A 226 1.58 -11.08 5.15
CA VAL A 226 2.87 -11.02 4.42
C VAL A 226 2.77 -10.20 3.14
N GLY A 227 1.83 -9.27 3.04
CA GLY A 227 1.67 -8.37 1.89
C GLY A 227 2.97 -7.64 1.49
N HIS A 228 3.86 -7.39 2.44
CA HIS A 228 5.17 -6.82 2.14
C HIS A 228 6.12 -7.77 1.36
N PHE A 229 5.76 -9.02 1.14
CA PHE A 229 6.50 -9.95 0.28
C PHE A 229 6.18 -9.74 -1.20
N THR A 230 4.99 -9.23 -1.53
CA THR A 230 4.61 -8.92 -2.92
C THR A 230 5.20 -7.61 -3.43
N ALA A 231 5.82 -6.83 -2.57
CA ALA A 231 6.58 -5.65 -2.95
C ALA A 231 8.06 -5.87 -2.64
N VAL A 232 8.94 -5.37 -3.51
CA VAL A 232 10.38 -5.44 -3.22
C VAL A 232 10.69 -4.66 -1.96
N SER A 233 11.08 -5.40 -0.91
CA SER A 233 11.37 -4.82 0.39
C SER A 233 12.86 -4.50 0.56
N GLY A 234 13.15 -3.55 1.45
CA GLY A 234 14.54 -3.27 1.85
C GLY A 234 15.26 -4.49 2.45
N THR A 235 14.53 -5.45 2.98
CA THR A 235 15.08 -6.69 3.51
C THR A 235 15.60 -7.59 2.38
N HIS A 236 14.85 -7.71 1.28
CA HIS A 236 15.28 -8.46 0.09
C HIS A 236 16.58 -7.87 -0.47
N PHE A 237 16.63 -6.54 -0.61
CA PHE A 237 17.83 -5.84 -1.03
C PHE A 237 19.03 -6.09 -0.09
N THR A 238 18.80 -6.07 1.22
CA THR A 238 19.85 -6.33 2.21
C THR A 238 20.34 -7.77 2.18
N ILE A 239 19.45 -8.76 2.01
CA ILE A 239 19.80 -10.18 1.86
C ILE A 239 20.66 -10.37 0.61
N PHE A 240 20.26 -9.80 -0.53
CA PHE A 240 21.01 -9.87 -1.77
C PHE A 240 22.45 -9.35 -1.59
N PHE A 241 22.60 -8.17 -0.97
CA PHE A 241 23.93 -7.63 -0.68
C PHE A 241 24.71 -8.41 0.36
N ALA A 242 24.06 -9.00 1.36
CA ALA A 242 24.72 -9.86 2.33
C ALA A 242 25.39 -11.07 1.64
N ILE A 243 24.69 -11.67 0.67
CA ILE A 243 25.25 -12.77 -0.16
C ILE A 243 26.48 -12.28 -0.95
N ILE A 244 26.39 -11.14 -1.62
CA ILE A 244 27.52 -10.57 -2.38
C ILE A 244 28.71 -10.28 -1.46
N LEU A 245 28.45 -9.67 -0.30
CA LEU A 245 29.51 -9.34 0.67
C LEU A 245 30.18 -10.59 1.25
N GLU A 246 29.43 -11.67 1.43
CA GLU A 246 29.98 -12.95 1.88
C GLU A 246 30.87 -13.60 0.82
N LEU A 247 30.46 -13.57 -0.45
CA LEU A 247 31.29 -14.00 -1.57
C LEU A 247 32.61 -13.19 -1.68
N MET A 248 32.63 -11.99 -1.14
CA MET A 248 33.79 -11.10 -1.07
C MET A 248 34.53 -11.17 0.27
N ALA A 249 34.25 -12.13 1.14
CA ALA A 249 34.79 -12.18 2.50
C ALA A 249 36.35 -12.18 2.55
N GLY A 250 37.01 -12.76 1.56
CA GLY A 250 38.48 -12.76 1.45
C GLY A 250 39.12 -11.48 0.93
N LYS A 251 38.34 -10.47 0.51
CA LYS A 251 38.87 -9.22 -0.04
C LYS A 251 39.17 -8.18 1.04
N GLN A 252 40.09 -7.27 0.75
CA GLN A 252 40.40 -6.14 1.62
C GLN A 252 39.14 -5.27 1.87
N LYS A 253 39.00 -4.70 3.06
CA LYS A 253 37.84 -3.87 3.45
C LYS A 253 37.59 -2.71 2.48
N THR A 254 38.66 -2.07 2.00
CA THR A 254 38.57 -0.97 1.03
C THR A 254 38.02 -1.45 -0.32
N ALA A 255 38.52 -2.60 -0.84
CA ALA A 255 38.00 -3.17 -2.09
C ALA A 255 36.52 -3.57 -1.97
N ARG A 256 36.12 -4.17 -0.87
CA ARG A 256 34.71 -4.50 -0.59
C ARG A 256 33.82 -3.26 -0.57
N ALA A 257 34.26 -2.18 0.07
CA ALA A 257 33.49 -0.93 0.13
C ALA A 257 33.36 -0.29 -1.27
N VAL A 258 34.46 -0.20 -2.03
CA VAL A 258 34.44 0.40 -3.39
C VAL A 258 33.53 -0.42 -4.31
N ILE A 259 33.70 -1.73 -4.35
CA ILE A 259 32.87 -2.61 -5.20
C ILE A 259 31.40 -2.51 -4.77
N SER A 260 31.09 -2.49 -3.47
CA SER A 260 29.72 -2.32 -2.99
C SER A 260 29.12 -0.99 -3.43
N LEU A 261 29.88 0.12 -3.38
CA LEU A 261 29.40 1.43 -3.81
C LEU A 261 29.10 1.50 -5.32
N ILE A 262 29.80 0.70 -6.14
CA ILE A 262 29.52 0.58 -7.57
C ILE A 262 28.29 -0.29 -7.83
N LEU A 263 28.16 -1.40 -7.08
CA LEU A 263 27.05 -2.35 -7.27
C LEU A 263 25.72 -1.86 -6.71
N ILE A 264 25.71 -1.02 -5.66
CA ILE A 264 24.48 -0.50 -5.04
C ILE A 264 23.58 0.19 -6.05
N PRO A 265 24.01 1.18 -6.87
CA PRO A 265 23.14 1.82 -7.85
C PRO A 265 22.60 0.85 -8.91
N MET A 266 23.42 -0.11 -9.36
CA MET A 266 22.98 -1.12 -10.33
C MET A 266 21.88 -2.02 -9.74
N ALA A 267 22.05 -2.42 -8.48
CA ALA A 267 21.02 -3.22 -7.78
C ALA A 267 19.74 -2.42 -7.50
N VAL A 268 19.83 -1.11 -7.24
CA VAL A 268 18.63 -0.24 -7.12
C VAL A 268 17.82 -0.27 -8.41
N ILE A 269 18.48 -0.19 -9.57
CA ILE A 269 17.80 -0.27 -10.87
C ILE A 269 17.21 -1.68 -11.07
N PHE A 270 17.96 -2.73 -10.72
CA PHE A 270 17.55 -4.13 -10.89
C PHE A 270 16.29 -4.48 -10.09
N PHE A 271 16.22 -4.05 -8.83
CA PHE A 271 15.09 -4.31 -7.95
C PHE A 271 13.93 -3.32 -8.13
N GLY A 272 14.06 -2.32 -9.00
CA GLY A 272 13.17 -1.18 -9.07
C GLY A 272 13.47 -0.16 -7.96
N ALA A 273 13.48 1.11 -8.30
CA ALA A 273 13.84 2.21 -7.40
C ALA A 273 12.71 2.57 -6.41
N SER A 274 12.09 1.58 -5.76
CA SER A 274 11.09 1.82 -4.73
C SER A 274 11.71 2.56 -3.52
N ALA A 275 10.89 3.29 -2.79
CA ALA A 275 11.34 4.05 -1.62
C ALA A 275 12.04 3.18 -0.56
N SER A 276 11.59 1.93 -0.41
CA SER A 276 12.19 0.96 0.52
C SER A 276 13.58 0.49 0.06
N VAL A 277 13.75 0.27 -1.24
CA VAL A 277 15.03 -0.12 -1.84
C VAL A 277 16.04 1.03 -1.75
N ILE A 278 15.65 2.25 -2.13
CA ILE A 278 16.52 3.44 -2.06
C ILE A 278 16.99 3.70 -0.62
N ARG A 279 16.08 3.64 0.36
CA ARG A 279 16.45 3.78 1.78
C ARG A 279 17.50 2.75 2.19
N SER A 280 17.28 1.47 1.85
CA SER A 280 18.18 0.38 2.21
C SER A 280 19.53 0.52 1.52
N ALA A 281 19.55 0.98 0.28
CA ALA A 281 20.76 1.29 -0.49
C ALA A 281 21.59 2.38 0.20
N ILE A 282 20.97 3.49 0.62
CA ILE A 282 21.64 4.56 1.36
C ILE A 282 22.20 4.05 2.68
N MET A 283 21.40 3.32 3.47
CA MET A 283 21.87 2.77 4.75
C MET A 283 23.01 1.77 4.57
N LEU A 284 22.95 0.93 3.53
CA LEU A 284 24.00 -0.03 3.21
C LEU A 284 25.30 0.68 2.76
N ALA A 285 25.18 1.74 1.95
CA ALA A 285 26.33 2.55 1.54
C ALA A 285 27.02 3.17 2.78
N ILE A 286 26.26 3.73 3.73
CA ILE A 286 26.82 4.25 4.98
C ILE A 286 27.50 3.15 5.77
N CYS A 287 26.89 1.97 5.88
CA CYS A 287 27.43 0.83 6.60
C CYS A 287 28.77 0.37 5.98
N ASN A 288 28.85 0.28 4.66
CA ASN A 288 30.05 -0.15 3.95
C ASN A 288 31.16 0.92 3.95
N CYS A 289 30.83 2.22 4.00
CA CYS A 289 31.80 3.31 4.11
C CYS A 289 32.32 3.50 5.55
N SER A 290 31.57 3.09 6.55
CA SER A 290 31.88 3.35 7.96
C SER A 290 33.26 2.83 8.42
N PRO A 291 33.73 1.63 7.98
CA PRO A 291 35.07 1.15 8.31
C PRO A 291 36.19 1.99 7.67
N LEU A 292 35.94 2.57 6.47
CA LEU A 292 36.90 3.45 5.77
C LEU A 292 37.09 4.76 6.52
N LEU A 293 35.99 5.26 7.13
CA LEU A 293 35.98 6.49 7.91
C LEU A 293 36.38 6.26 9.38
N GLN A 294 36.74 5.02 9.75
CA GLN A 294 37.05 4.61 11.12
C GLN A 294 35.95 4.99 12.13
N ARG A 295 34.69 4.97 11.69
CA ARG A 295 33.52 5.28 12.50
C ARG A 295 32.57 4.09 12.51
N ARG A 296 31.77 3.98 13.57
CA ARG A 296 30.71 2.96 13.63
C ARG A 296 29.45 3.52 13.00
N ALA A 297 28.82 2.75 12.11
CA ALA A 297 27.50 3.05 11.60
C ALA A 297 26.47 2.73 12.70
N GLU A 298 25.74 3.73 13.16
CA GLU A 298 24.62 3.56 14.08
C GLU A 298 23.31 3.54 13.26
N THR A 299 22.51 2.47 13.43
CA THR A 299 21.33 2.21 12.58
C THR A 299 20.33 3.38 12.58
N LEU A 300 20.03 3.95 13.76
CA LEU A 300 19.10 5.06 13.87
C LEU A 300 19.62 6.32 13.17
N ASN A 301 20.91 6.61 13.31
CA ASN A 301 21.52 7.77 12.66
C ASN A 301 21.57 7.60 11.13
N SER A 302 21.86 6.38 10.65
CA SER A 302 21.83 6.05 9.21
C SER A 302 20.41 6.13 8.64
N LEU A 303 19.41 5.69 9.42
CA LEU A 303 17.99 5.82 9.05
C LEU A 303 17.58 7.29 8.93
N CYS A 304 17.92 8.11 9.93
CA CYS A 304 17.64 9.55 9.90
C CYS A 304 18.31 10.24 8.71
N PHE A 305 19.55 9.86 8.38
CA PHE A 305 20.24 10.38 7.20
C PHE A 305 19.52 9.97 5.91
N ALA A 306 19.10 8.71 5.79
CA ALA A 306 18.38 8.22 4.62
C ALA A 306 17.04 8.96 4.43
N VAL A 307 16.29 9.19 5.52
CA VAL A 307 15.05 9.98 5.50
C VAL A 307 15.32 11.38 4.94
N VAL A 308 16.30 12.09 5.49
CA VAL A 308 16.63 13.45 5.04
C VAL A 308 17.12 13.45 3.59
N ALA A 309 18.03 12.53 3.21
CA ALA A 309 18.56 12.46 1.85
C ALA A 309 17.48 12.21 0.80
N MET A 310 16.56 11.29 1.06
CA MET A 310 15.45 10.97 0.14
C MET A 310 14.46 12.13 0.02
N THR A 311 14.11 12.76 1.12
CA THR A 311 13.12 13.84 1.14
C THR A 311 13.68 15.18 0.64
N VAL A 312 15.00 15.40 0.65
CA VAL A 312 15.63 16.55 -0.02
C VAL A 312 15.50 16.42 -1.55
N THR A 313 15.62 15.21 -2.09
CA THR A 313 15.48 14.98 -3.55
C THR A 313 14.01 14.97 -3.99
N SER A 314 13.12 14.45 -3.17
CA SER A 314 11.68 14.37 -3.43
C SER A 314 10.91 14.56 -2.11
N PRO A 315 10.52 15.79 -1.76
CA PRO A 315 9.85 16.08 -0.49
C PRO A 315 8.54 15.31 -0.29
N THR A 316 7.82 15.06 -1.37
CA THR A 316 6.52 14.35 -1.37
C THR A 316 6.63 12.87 -1.03
N VAL A 317 7.83 12.27 -1.10
CA VAL A 317 8.03 10.86 -0.72
C VAL A 317 7.67 10.58 0.74
N ILE A 318 7.64 11.62 1.60
CA ILE A 318 7.22 11.50 3.00
C ILE A 318 5.75 11.03 3.12
N LEU A 319 4.92 11.30 2.12
CA LEU A 319 3.51 10.89 2.06
C LEU A 319 3.33 9.45 1.54
N ASN A 320 4.38 8.86 0.97
CA ASN A 320 4.32 7.52 0.40
C ASN A 320 4.20 6.46 1.51
N ALA A 321 3.15 5.64 1.46
CA ALA A 321 2.90 4.59 2.45
C ALA A 321 4.05 3.57 2.52
N GLY A 322 4.63 3.19 1.38
CA GLY A 322 5.78 2.28 1.32
C GLY A 322 7.02 2.87 1.99
N PHE A 323 7.27 4.18 1.82
CA PHE A 323 8.34 4.88 2.53
C PHE A 323 8.08 4.90 4.05
N GLN A 324 6.88 5.28 4.47
CA GLN A 324 6.49 5.36 5.88
C GLN A 324 6.59 3.99 6.57
N MET A 325 6.00 2.94 5.97
CA MET A 325 6.11 1.57 6.48
C MET A 325 7.56 1.10 6.57
N SER A 326 8.37 1.45 5.58
CA SER A 326 9.78 1.08 5.53
C SER A 326 10.60 1.74 6.64
N VAL A 327 10.38 3.03 6.92
CA VAL A 327 11.04 3.77 8.01
C VAL A 327 10.58 3.24 9.37
N LEU A 328 9.26 3.10 9.58
CA LEU A 328 8.69 2.58 10.82
C LEU A 328 9.05 1.11 11.06
N GLY A 329 9.15 0.30 10.01
CA GLY A 329 9.59 -1.09 10.09
C GLY A 329 11.03 -1.23 10.61
N VAL A 330 11.96 -0.41 10.11
CA VAL A 330 13.35 -0.39 10.64
C VAL A 330 13.40 0.15 12.06
N PHE A 331 12.64 1.18 12.36
CA PHE A 331 12.52 1.69 13.72
C PHE A 331 11.98 0.60 14.67
N GLY A 332 10.91 -0.09 14.26
CA GLY A 332 10.28 -1.17 14.99
C GLY A 332 11.21 -2.37 15.21
N THR A 333 11.93 -2.80 14.20
CA THR A 333 12.85 -3.95 14.33
C THR A 333 14.12 -3.61 15.09
N ALA A 334 14.85 -2.57 14.66
CA ALA A 334 16.21 -2.31 15.13
C ALA A 334 16.27 -1.56 16.47
N ILE A 335 15.19 -0.88 16.86
CA ILE A 335 15.17 -0.07 18.07
C ILE A 335 14.19 -0.64 19.08
N VAL A 336 12.92 -0.69 18.75
CA VAL A 336 11.86 -1.16 19.66
C VAL A 336 12.02 -2.66 19.91
N GLY A 337 12.18 -3.46 18.84
CA GLY A 337 12.25 -4.92 18.91
C GLY A 337 13.49 -5.43 19.64
N GLU A 338 14.68 -4.88 19.36
CA GLU A 338 15.90 -5.27 20.08
C GLU A 338 15.83 -4.90 21.57
N ARG A 339 15.27 -3.74 21.90
CA ARG A 339 15.07 -3.31 23.30
C ARG A 339 14.05 -4.22 23.99
N PHE A 340 12.91 -4.45 23.37
CA PHE A 340 11.87 -5.32 23.91
C PHE A 340 12.39 -6.74 24.13
N TYR A 341 13.06 -7.33 23.14
CA TYR A 341 13.63 -8.67 23.27
C TYR A 341 14.67 -8.76 24.39
N SER A 342 15.50 -7.74 24.58
CA SER A 342 16.51 -7.73 25.64
C SER A 342 15.90 -7.79 27.05
N GLU A 343 14.78 -7.07 27.26
CA GLU A 343 14.03 -7.10 28.52
C GLU A 343 13.24 -8.41 28.66
N PHE A 344 12.57 -8.85 27.60
CA PHE A 344 11.83 -10.11 27.57
C PHE A 344 12.71 -11.31 27.92
N LYS A 345 13.95 -11.34 27.42
CA LYS A 345 14.92 -12.40 27.73
C LYS A 345 15.29 -12.47 29.23
N LEU A 346 15.23 -11.35 29.97
CA LEU A 346 15.46 -11.33 31.39
C LEU A 346 14.33 -11.98 32.21
N TRP A 347 13.10 -11.89 31.68
CA TRP A 347 11.89 -12.49 32.29
C TRP A 347 11.80 -13.99 32.09
N LEU A 348 12.46 -14.55 31.07
CA LEU A 348 12.40 -15.96 30.74
C LEU A 348 13.12 -16.80 31.81
N PRO A 349 12.45 -17.82 32.40
CA PRO A 349 13.11 -18.77 33.32
C PRO A 349 14.32 -19.43 32.69
N GLY A 350 15.30 -19.83 33.47
CA GLY A 350 16.59 -20.32 32.98
C GLY A 350 16.53 -21.45 31.95
N LYS A 351 15.57 -22.39 32.10
CA LYS A 351 15.32 -23.47 31.13
C LYS A 351 14.76 -22.99 29.77
N LEU A 352 13.99 -21.89 29.77
CA LEU A 352 13.36 -21.30 28.60
C LEU A 352 14.25 -20.27 27.88
N LYS A 353 15.41 -19.91 28.41
CA LYS A 353 16.34 -18.98 27.75
C LYS A 353 16.83 -19.47 26.38
N ARG A 354 16.89 -20.79 26.17
CA ARG A 354 17.23 -21.37 24.85
C ARG A 354 16.11 -21.14 23.82
N ILE A 355 14.85 -21.23 24.25
CA ILE A 355 13.67 -20.93 23.40
C ILE A 355 13.63 -19.44 23.04
N GLY A 356 14.21 -18.58 23.89
CA GLY A 356 14.33 -17.15 23.62
C GLY A 356 14.98 -16.83 22.27
N TYR A 357 15.95 -17.63 21.82
CA TYR A 357 16.58 -17.42 20.51
C TYR A 357 15.60 -17.66 19.34
N ILE A 358 14.70 -18.65 19.49
CA ILE A 358 13.66 -18.95 18.49
C ILE A 358 12.57 -17.87 18.52
N LEU A 359 12.27 -17.32 19.72
CA LEU A 359 11.27 -16.27 19.90
C LEU A 359 11.76 -14.88 19.48
N LYS A 360 13.07 -14.66 19.33
CA LYS A 360 13.62 -13.35 18.91
C LYS A 360 13.04 -12.86 17.58
N PRO A 361 13.05 -13.63 16.48
CA PRO A 361 12.47 -13.19 15.21
C PRO A 361 10.99 -12.82 15.34
N VAL A 362 10.21 -13.59 16.10
CA VAL A 362 8.78 -13.34 16.30
C VAL A 362 8.55 -12.05 17.08
N THR A 363 9.27 -11.83 18.18
CA THR A 363 9.13 -10.61 18.98
C THR A 363 9.57 -9.36 18.24
N VAL A 364 10.66 -9.44 17.47
CA VAL A 364 11.16 -8.32 16.65
C VAL A 364 10.17 -8.03 15.50
N SER A 365 9.62 -9.08 14.87
CA SER A 365 8.60 -8.93 13.82
C SER A 365 7.29 -8.34 14.37
N ALA A 366 6.86 -8.76 15.57
CA ALA A 366 5.69 -8.19 16.23
C ALA A 366 5.86 -6.68 16.51
N CYS A 367 7.03 -6.27 16.99
CA CYS A 367 7.34 -4.85 17.20
C CYS A 367 7.33 -4.05 15.87
N ALA A 368 7.80 -4.65 14.77
CA ALA A 368 7.72 -4.03 13.46
C ALA A 368 6.27 -3.85 13.00
N VAL A 369 5.45 -4.90 13.13
CA VAL A 369 4.01 -4.87 12.79
C VAL A 369 3.30 -3.78 13.61
N ILE A 370 3.55 -3.71 14.92
CA ILE A 370 2.96 -2.68 15.78
C ILE A 370 3.37 -1.28 15.33
N CYS A 371 4.64 -1.05 15.00
CA CYS A 371 5.11 0.26 14.56
C CYS A 371 4.54 0.65 13.19
N THR A 372 4.32 -0.31 12.28
CA THR A 372 3.77 -0.05 10.94
C THR A 372 2.25 -0.05 10.90
N SER A 373 1.60 -0.59 11.92
CA SER A 373 0.14 -0.78 11.95
C SER A 373 -0.69 0.48 11.69
N PRO A 374 -0.32 1.69 12.13
CA PRO A 374 -1.07 2.89 11.80
C PRO A 374 -1.18 3.13 10.29
N ILE A 375 -0.06 2.93 9.59
CA ILE A 375 -0.02 3.14 8.13
C ILE A 375 -0.72 1.99 7.40
N VAL A 376 -0.56 0.75 7.89
CA VAL A 376 -1.22 -0.43 7.32
C VAL A 376 -2.74 -0.28 7.44
N LEU A 377 -3.25 0.15 8.59
CA LEU A 377 -4.68 0.38 8.80
C LEU A 377 -5.23 1.45 7.85
N TYR A 378 -4.53 2.59 7.77
CA TYR A 378 -4.95 3.68 6.89
C TYR A 378 -4.93 3.27 5.40
N SER A 379 -3.90 2.52 4.96
CA SER A 379 -3.72 2.16 3.55
C SER A 379 -4.53 0.94 3.11
N PHE A 380 -4.70 -0.05 3.99
CA PHE A 380 -5.30 -1.36 3.66
C PHE A 380 -6.58 -1.68 4.42
N GLY A 381 -7.02 -0.82 5.35
CA GLY A 381 -8.27 -0.96 6.07
C GLY A 381 -8.33 -2.11 7.08
N GLY A 382 -7.20 -2.70 7.46
CA GLY A 382 -7.17 -3.78 8.44
C GLY A 382 -5.77 -4.28 8.79
N ILE A 383 -5.69 -5.16 9.79
CA ILE A 383 -4.44 -5.76 10.27
C ILE A 383 -4.57 -7.28 10.33
N SER A 384 -3.52 -7.98 9.92
CA SER A 384 -3.39 -9.42 10.15
C SER A 384 -2.76 -9.72 11.52
N LEU A 385 -3.43 -10.53 12.31
CA LEU A 385 -2.89 -11.05 13.57
C LEU A 385 -1.78 -12.10 13.35
N ALA A 386 -1.82 -12.81 12.24
CA ALA A 386 -0.83 -13.83 11.89
C ALA A 386 0.49 -13.23 11.39
N GLY A 387 0.50 -11.97 10.92
CA GLY A 387 1.59 -11.37 10.15
C GLY A 387 2.97 -11.44 10.82
N ALA A 388 3.05 -11.21 12.13
CA ALA A 388 4.31 -11.30 12.87
C ALA A 388 4.90 -12.72 12.88
N PHE A 389 4.05 -13.72 13.08
CA PHE A 389 4.45 -15.12 13.11
C PHE A 389 4.81 -15.61 11.71
N THR A 390 3.94 -15.35 10.72
CA THR A 390 4.14 -15.77 9.33
C THR A 390 5.41 -15.17 8.75
N SER A 391 5.66 -13.88 8.97
CA SER A 391 6.89 -13.21 8.52
C SER A 391 8.14 -13.81 9.15
N ALA A 392 8.12 -14.03 10.47
CA ALA A 392 9.26 -14.63 11.17
C ALA A 392 9.55 -16.06 10.70
N LEU A 393 8.50 -16.83 10.37
CA LEU A 393 8.61 -18.20 9.87
C LEU A 393 9.18 -18.24 8.45
N LEU A 394 8.69 -17.39 7.55
CA LEU A 394 8.99 -17.48 6.11
C LEU A 394 10.28 -16.74 5.72
N MET A 395 10.73 -15.74 6.48
CA MET A 395 11.93 -14.95 6.14
C MET A 395 13.20 -15.76 5.85
N PRO A 396 13.55 -16.82 6.61
CA PRO A 396 14.74 -17.62 6.31
C PRO A 396 14.69 -18.29 4.93
N PHE A 397 13.50 -18.70 4.50
CA PHE A 397 13.27 -19.39 3.24
C PHE A 397 13.40 -18.45 2.03
N ILE A 398 13.05 -17.16 2.19
CA ILE A 398 13.23 -16.15 1.15
C ILE A 398 14.71 -16.01 0.78
N ALA A 399 15.62 -16.09 1.75
CA ALA A 399 17.06 -16.04 1.49
C ALA A 399 17.53 -17.19 0.60
N ILE A 400 16.97 -18.38 0.76
CA ILE A 400 17.27 -19.55 -0.09
C ILE A 400 16.78 -19.31 -1.53
N VAL A 401 15.56 -18.81 -1.68
CA VAL A 401 15.00 -18.46 -3.01
C VAL A 401 15.88 -17.42 -3.70
N MET A 402 16.22 -16.34 -3.01
CA MET A 402 17.06 -15.28 -3.57
C MET A 402 18.44 -15.78 -3.98
N LEU A 403 19.08 -16.61 -3.16
CA LEU A 403 20.37 -17.21 -3.48
C LEU A 403 20.28 -18.11 -4.71
N SER A 404 19.28 -18.99 -4.77
CA SER A 404 19.09 -19.90 -5.90
C SER A 404 18.83 -19.16 -7.20
N VAL A 405 17.96 -18.13 -7.19
CA VAL A 405 17.66 -17.32 -8.37
C VAL A 405 18.88 -16.53 -8.83
N MET A 406 19.63 -15.94 -7.89
CA MET A 406 20.87 -15.23 -8.22
C MET A 406 21.91 -16.14 -8.88
N LEU A 407 22.12 -17.33 -8.32
CA LEU A 407 23.07 -18.31 -8.87
C LEU A 407 22.60 -18.82 -10.24
N ALA A 408 21.32 -19.11 -10.41
CA ALA A 408 20.75 -19.53 -11.68
C ALA A 408 20.87 -18.44 -12.76
N GLY A 409 20.68 -17.17 -12.39
CA GLY A 409 20.85 -16.04 -13.30
C GLY A 409 22.30 -15.84 -13.76
N ILE A 410 23.29 -16.16 -12.92
CA ILE A 410 24.72 -16.08 -13.25
C ILE A 410 25.18 -17.28 -14.08
N THR A 411 24.74 -18.48 -13.71
CA THR A 411 25.21 -19.75 -14.30
C THR A 411 24.36 -20.21 -15.49
N GLU A 412 23.19 -19.64 -15.68
CA GLU A 412 22.15 -20.07 -16.64
C GLU A 412 21.68 -21.52 -16.47
N MET A 413 21.98 -22.15 -15.34
CA MET A 413 21.64 -23.54 -15.05
C MET A 413 20.28 -23.61 -14.35
N SER A 414 19.26 -24.10 -15.04
CA SER A 414 17.89 -24.26 -14.50
C SER A 414 17.80 -25.23 -13.30
N MET A 415 18.70 -26.21 -13.19
CA MET A 415 18.74 -27.13 -12.05
C MET A 415 18.92 -26.41 -10.69
N ILE A 416 19.57 -25.24 -10.69
CA ILE A 416 19.78 -24.44 -9.46
C ILE A 416 18.46 -23.84 -8.96
N LEU A 417 17.44 -23.76 -9.80
CA LEU A 417 16.10 -23.29 -9.40
C LEU A 417 15.26 -24.37 -8.68
N VAL A 418 15.66 -25.64 -8.72
CA VAL A 418 14.91 -26.72 -8.05
C VAL A 418 14.74 -26.47 -6.54
N PRO A 419 15.77 -26.08 -5.77
CA PRO A 419 15.58 -25.70 -4.38
C PRO A 419 14.62 -24.51 -4.21
N ALA A 420 14.71 -23.49 -5.08
CA ALA A 420 13.78 -22.35 -5.06
C ALA A 420 12.34 -22.79 -5.31
N ALA A 421 12.10 -23.68 -6.28
CA ALA A 421 10.75 -24.20 -6.59
C ALA A 421 10.14 -24.93 -5.39
N VAL A 422 10.92 -25.81 -4.74
CA VAL A 422 10.47 -26.55 -3.54
C VAL A 422 10.14 -25.58 -2.41
N VAL A 423 11.01 -24.61 -2.16
CA VAL A 423 10.81 -23.60 -1.12
C VAL A 423 9.63 -22.71 -1.43
N MET A 424 9.45 -22.27 -2.68
CA MET A 424 8.29 -21.45 -3.09
C MET A 424 6.98 -22.21 -2.92
N ARG A 425 6.93 -23.50 -3.26
CA ARG A 425 5.76 -24.36 -2.99
C ARG A 425 5.45 -24.42 -1.49
N PHE A 426 6.47 -24.56 -0.64
CA PHE A 426 6.30 -24.52 0.81
C PHE A 426 5.76 -23.15 1.27
N ILE A 427 6.34 -22.03 0.79
CA ILE A 427 5.89 -20.68 1.11
C ILE A 427 4.42 -20.48 0.70
N CYS A 428 4.05 -20.82 -0.54
CA CYS A 428 2.67 -20.73 -1.03
C CYS A 428 1.70 -21.58 -0.19
N THR A 429 2.10 -22.82 0.15
CA THR A 429 1.27 -23.70 0.98
C THR A 429 1.02 -23.10 2.36
N VAL A 430 2.05 -22.55 3.02
CA VAL A 430 1.91 -21.90 4.33
C VAL A 430 1.03 -20.66 4.23
N ILE A 431 1.23 -19.82 3.21
CA ILE A 431 0.43 -18.62 2.99
C ILE A 431 -1.04 -18.98 2.75
N LYS A 432 -1.34 -19.93 1.86
CA LYS A 432 -2.72 -20.38 1.59
C LYS A 432 -3.35 -21.03 2.82
N PHE A 433 -2.60 -21.82 3.59
CA PHE A 433 -3.07 -22.43 4.83
C PHE A 433 -3.45 -21.37 5.88
N ILE A 434 -2.57 -20.40 6.14
CA ILE A 434 -2.84 -19.33 7.11
C ILE A 434 -3.92 -18.39 6.57
N GLY A 435 -3.88 -18.07 5.27
CA GLY A 435 -4.88 -17.25 4.58
C GLY A 435 -6.29 -17.82 4.62
N GLY A 436 -6.43 -19.15 4.75
CA GLY A 436 -7.72 -19.81 4.97
C GLY A 436 -8.39 -19.45 6.30
N PHE A 437 -7.63 -18.97 7.29
CA PHE A 437 -8.18 -18.49 8.57
C PHE A 437 -8.56 -17.00 8.50
N ARG A 438 -9.66 -16.68 7.82
CA ARG A 438 -10.12 -15.29 7.60
C ARG A 438 -10.26 -14.47 8.88
N ASN A 439 -10.58 -15.10 10.01
CA ASN A 439 -10.65 -14.46 11.33
C ASN A 439 -9.30 -13.90 11.82
N MET A 440 -8.19 -14.20 11.15
CA MET A 440 -6.88 -13.58 11.42
C MET A 440 -6.76 -12.17 10.83
N TRP A 441 -7.63 -11.78 9.91
CA TRP A 441 -7.73 -10.42 9.41
C TRP A 441 -8.72 -9.63 10.27
N LEU A 442 -8.25 -8.55 10.87
CA LEU A 442 -9.06 -7.60 11.62
C LEU A 442 -9.26 -6.35 10.78
N PRO A 443 -10.40 -6.21 10.11
CA PRO A 443 -10.75 -4.97 9.43
C PRO A 443 -11.05 -3.88 10.45
N MET A 444 -10.68 -2.63 10.18
CA MET A 444 -10.96 -1.47 11.03
C MET A 444 -11.48 -0.31 10.17
N ASP A 445 -12.52 0.34 10.67
CA ASP A 445 -13.04 1.56 10.08
C ASP A 445 -12.06 2.73 10.31
N PHE A 446 -12.23 3.81 9.57
CA PHE A 446 -11.36 4.97 9.64
C PHE A 446 -11.22 5.53 11.07
N ASP A 447 -12.32 5.68 11.79
CA ASP A 447 -12.32 6.20 13.17
C ASP A 447 -11.59 5.26 14.13
N GLY A 448 -11.80 3.96 14.00
CA GLY A 448 -11.07 2.94 14.75
C GLY A 448 -9.58 2.93 14.43
N ALA A 449 -9.22 3.11 13.16
CA ALA A 449 -7.83 3.21 12.72
C ALA A 449 -7.13 4.44 13.28
N VAL A 450 -7.81 5.58 13.36
CA VAL A 450 -7.28 6.83 13.96
C VAL A 450 -7.04 6.64 15.46
N LEU A 451 -8.02 6.11 16.20
CA LEU A 451 -7.89 5.86 17.63
C LEU A 451 -6.73 4.89 17.91
N PHE A 452 -6.68 3.78 17.19
CA PHE A 452 -5.61 2.79 17.31
C PHE A 452 -4.24 3.39 16.99
N SER A 453 -4.16 4.22 15.95
CA SER A 453 -2.93 4.91 15.55
C SER A 453 -2.42 5.86 16.61
N LEU A 454 -3.30 6.62 17.25
CA LEU A 454 -2.97 7.50 18.36
C LEU A 454 -2.43 6.70 19.56
N ILE A 455 -3.08 5.60 19.91
CA ILE A 455 -2.63 4.71 20.98
C ILE A 455 -1.24 4.16 20.64
N CYS A 456 -1.03 3.65 19.43
CA CYS A 456 0.27 3.16 18.98
C CYS A 456 1.36 4.24 19.04
N ALA A 457 1.07 5.46 18.57
CA ALA A 457 2.02 6.57 18.56
C ALA A 457 2.44 6.97 19.99
N VAL A 458 1.48 7.07 20.91
CA VAL A 458 1.76 7.36 22.32
C VAL A 458 2.65 6.30 22.94
N LEU A 459 2.38 5.03 22.67
CA LEU A 459 3.09 3.91 23.26
C LEU A 459 4.48 3.71 22.69
N ILE A 460 4.63 3.86 21.38
CA ILE A 460 5.94 3.87 20.72
C ILE A 460 6.80 4.99 21.31
N SER A 461 6.20 6.18 21.52
CA SER A 461 6.87 7.32 22.14
C SER A 461 7.27 7.03 23.59
N LEU A 462 6.37 6.46 24.39
CA LEU A 462 6.64 6.03 25.76
C LEU A 462 7.71 4.93 25.80
N ALA A 463 7.63 3.93 24.95
CA ALA A 463 8.63 2.86 24.86
C ALA A 463 10.01 3.37 24.44
N ALA A 464 10.07 4.40 23.58
CA ALA A 464 11.33 4.99 23.12
C ALA A 464 12.01 5.87 24.18
N ILE A 465 11.24 6.54 25.05
CA ILE A 465 11.77 7.59 25.95
C ILE A 465 11.87 7.12 27.41
N SER A 466 11.08 6.14 27.83
CA SER A 466 10.87 5.82 29.24
C SER A 466 12.01 5.05 29.91
N PRO A 467 12.27 5.27 31.22
CA PRO A 467 13.11 4.41 32.02
C PRO A 467 12.52 3.00 32.15
N LYS A 468 13.38 2.02 32.47
CA LYS A 468 13.10 0.58 32.48
C LYS A 468 11.75 0.19 33.12
N ARG A 469 11.45 0.72 34.32
CA ARG A 469 10.20 0.39 35.05
C ARG A 469 8.92 0.89 34.33
N LEU A 470 8.99 2.08 33.73
CA LEU A 470 7.86 2.62 32.94
C LEU A 470 7.62 1.82 31.66
N PHE A 471 8.68 1.24 31.08
CA PHE A 471 8.59 0.37 29.92
C PHE A 471 7.83 -0.93 30.23
N GLU A 472 8.10 -1.54 31.38
CA GLU A 472 7.42 -2.76 31.84
C GLU A 472 5.92 -2.53 32.07
N TYR A 473 5.54 -1.45 32.76
CA TYR A 473 4.14 -1.05 32.96
C TYR A 473 3.49 -0.56 31.65
N GLY A 474 4.27 0.10 30.80
CA GLY A 474 3.82 0.57 29.50
C GLY A 474 3.35 -0.55 28.57
N ILE A 475 4.04 -1.70 28.57
CA ILE A 475 3.65 -2.88 27.77
C ILE A 475 2.32 -3.47 28.25
N GLY A 476 2.14 -3.61 29.56
CA GLY A 476 0.87 -4.09 30.12
C GLY A 476 -0.30 -3.16 29.82
N GLY A 477 -0.08 -1.85 29.98
CA GLY A 477 -1.06 -0.83 29.60
C GLY A 477 -1.37 -0.82 28.09
N PHE A 478 -0.35 -1.07 27.28
CA PHE A 478 -0.48 -1.20 25.83
C PHE A 478 -1.38 -2.37 25.43
N ALA A 479 -1.06 -3.56 25.92
CA ALA A 479 -1.89 -4.72 25.61
C ALA A 479 -3.35 -4.52 26.04
N ALA A 480 -3.57 -3.90 27.20
CA ALA A 480 -4.90 -3.59 27.68
C ALA A 480 -5.63 -2.55 26.80
N LEU A 481 -4.95 -1.47 26.41
CA LEU A 481 -5.53 -0.43 25.54
C LEU A 481 -5.75 -0.94 24.12
N MET A 482 -4.85 -1.75 23.57
CA MET A 482 -5.06 -2.43 22.29
C MET A 482 -6.32 -3.32 22.34
N PHE A 483 -6.44 -4.14 23.38
CA PHE A 483 -7.58 -5.02 23.54
C PHE A 483 -8.88 -4.23 23.74
N ALA A 484 -8.86 -3.16 24.53
CA ALA A 484 -10.00 -2.27 24.71
C ALA A 484 -10.39 -1.55 23.40
N SER A 485 -9.43 -1.06 22.63
CA SER A 485 -9.70 -0.40 21.33
C SER A 485 -10.33 -1.39 20.33
N LEU A 486 -9.85 -2.63 20.29
CA LEU A 486 -10.42 -3.67 19.44
C LEU A 486 -11.87 -4.00 19.82
N ILE A 487 -12.18 -4.07 21.13
CA ILE A 487 -13.55 -4.30 21.61
C ILE A 487 -14.46 -3.11 21.24
N ILE A 488 -14.00 -1.88 21.47
CA ILE A 488 -14.76 -0.67 21.14
C ILE A 488 -15.02 -0.59 19.63
N CYS A 489 -14.01 -0.84 18.80
CA CYS A 489 -14.18 -0.84 17.35
C CYS A 489 -15.14 -1.93 16.87
N ALA A 490 -15.10 -3.11 17.48
CA ALA A 490 -16.03 -4.20 17.18
C ALA A 490 -17.47 -3.85 17.56
N ASP A 491 -17.67 -3.20 18.73
CA ASP A 491 -18.98 -2.79 19.23
C ASP A 491 -19.58 -1.67 18.37
N VAL A 492 -18.81 -0.62 18.07
CA VAL A 492 -19.23 0.48 17.18
C VAL A 492 -19.61 -0.04 15.80
N ARG A 493 -18.82 -0.98 15.24
CA ARG A 493 -19.13 -1.60 13.94
C ARG A 493 -20.44 -2.40 14.00
N SER A 494 -20.70 -3.09 15.09
CA SER A 494 -21.91 -3.93 15.21
C SER A 494 -23.21 -3.13 15.21
N SER A 495 -23.14 -1.83 15.47
CA SER A 495 -24.30 -0.93 15.60
C SER A 495 -24.55 -0.05 14.37
N ARG A 496 -23.64 -0.03 13.37
CA ARG A 496 -23.76 0.86 12.20
C ARG A 496 -24.05 0.08 10.92
N CYS A 497 -24.89 0.67 10.07
CA CYS A 497 -25.07 0.27 8.69
C CYS A 497 -24.48 1.36 7.79
N LYS A 498 -23.75 0.96 6.75
CA LYS A 498 -23.01 1.86 5.87
C LYS A 498 -23.38 1.57 4.43
N ILE A 499 -23.63 2.60 3.64
CA ILE A 499 -23.77 2.48 2.19
C ILE A 499 -22.54 3.10 1.55
N VAL A 500 -21.88 2.31 0.72
CA VAL A 500 -20.66 2.71 -0.01
C VAL A 500 -20.95 2.65 -1.49
N PHE A 501 -20.63 3.72 -2.20
CA PHE A 501 -20.73 3.77 -3.64
C PHE A 501 -19.33 3.73 -4.25
N ALA A 502 -19.14 2.86 -5.21
CA ALA A 502 -17.91 2.78 -5.99
C ALA A 502 -18.27 2.95 -7.48
N ALA A 503 -17.61 3.86 -8.17
CA ALA A 503 -17.82 4.08 -9.59
C ALA A 503 -16.49 4.22 -10.33
N ASP A 504 -16.41 3.61 -11.50
CA ASP A 504 -15.33 3.79 -12.47
C ASP A 504 -15.97 3.89 -13.87
N SER A 505 -15.29 4.57 -14.80
CA SER A 505 -15.69 4.91 -16.18
C SER A 505 -16.67 3.92 -16.84
N GLY A 506 -17.96 3.99 -16.50
CA GLY A 506 -19.03 3.14 -17.03
C GLY A 506 -19.41 1.91 -16.20
N SER A 507 -18.78 1.70 -15.04
CA SER A 507 -19.12 0.67 -14.06
C SER A 507 -19.44 1.32 -12.72
N GLY A 508 -20.46 0.81 -12.03
CA GLY A 508 -20.82 1.31 -10.71
C GLY A 508 -21.26 0.20 -9.78
N ALA A 509 -21.02 0.34 -8.49
CA ALA A 509 -21.51 -0.55 -7.47
C ALA A 509 -22.04 0.24 -6.27
N ALA A 510 -23.17 -0.21 -5.72
CA ALA A 510 -23.65 0.20 -4.43
C ALA A 510 -23.49 -0.97 -3.45
N VAL A 511 -22.88 -0.71 -2.34
CA VAL A 511 -22.60 -1.71 -1.32
C VAL A 511 -23.29 -1.29 -0.03
N ILE A 512 -24.10 -2.15 0.51
CA ILE A 512 -24.71 -1.97 1.81
C ILE A 512 -23.99 -2.90 2.78
N VAL A 513 -23.29 -2.32 3.73
CA VAL A 513 -22.50 -3.04 4.73
C VAL A 513 -23.24 -3.01 6.06
N SER A 514 -23.50 -4.19 6.61
CA SER A 514 -24.02 -4.36 7.96
C SER A 514 -23.13 -5.32 8.73
N LYS A 515 -22.50 -4.85 9.79
CA LYS A 515 -21.51 -5.60 10.58
C LYS A 515 -20.31 -6.03 9.69
N THR A 516 -20.21 -7.33 9.40
CA THR A 516 -19.18 -7.95 8.57
C THR A 516 -19.71 -8.48 7.24
N ASN A 517 -21.02 -8.34 7.01
CA ASN A 517 -21.71 -8.82 5.83
C ASN A 517 -22.06 -7.66 4.92
N ALA A 518 -22.12 -7.92 3.63
CA ALA A 518 -22.52 -6.91 2.66
C ALA A 518 -23.50 -7.47 1.63
N VAL A 519 -24.36 -6.58 1.13
CA VAL A 519 -25.10 -6.78 -0.11
C VAL A 519 -24.49 -5.85 -1.15
N VAL A 520 -24.13 -6.40 -2.30
CA VAL A 520 -23.45 -5.68 -3.35
C VAL A 520 -24.35 -5.64 -4.58
N TYR A 521 -24.65 -4.43 -5.03
CA TYR A 521 -25.34 -4.20 -6.29
C TYR A 521 -24.31 -3.74 -7.31
N ILE A 522 -24.16 -4.46 -8.43
CA ILE A 522 -23.16 -4.17 -9.46
C ILE A 522 -23.86 -3.89 -10.77
N SER A 523 -23.49 -2.77 -11.43
CA SER A 523 -23.85 -2.47 -12.81
C SER A 523 -22.59 -2.09 -13.58
N GLY A 524 -22.41 -2.70 -14.76
CA GLY A 524 -21.20 -2.53 -15.58
C GLY A 524 -20.09 -3.53 -15.25
N THR A 525 -19.02 -3.58 -16.07
CA THR A 525 -18.22 -4.79 -16.17
C THR A 525 -16.77 -4.52 -16.55
N GLY A 526 -15.97 -4.06 -15.59
CA GLY A 526 -14.50 -4.04 -15.71
C GLY A 526 -13.84 -5.06 -14.79
N SER A 527 -12.86 -5.83 -15.27
CA SER A 527 -12.07 -6.74 -14.41
C SER A 527 -11.32 -5.96 -13.33
N ASP A 528 -10.80 -4.80 -13.68
CA ASP A 528 -10.03 -3.93 -12.79
C ASP A 528 -10.94 -3.33 -11.72
N PHE A 529 -12.16 -2.94 -12.09
CA PHE A 529 -13.19 -2.49 -11.16
C PHE A 529 -13.55 -3.56 -10.12
N ALA A 530 -13.57 -4.84 -10.49
CA ALA A 530 -13.88 -5.93 -9.57
C ALA A 530 -12.81 -6.12 -8.47
N GLU A 531 -11.54 -5.98 -8.81
CA GLU A 531 -10.45 -6.01 -7.81
C GLU A 531 -10.52 -4.78 -6.88
N GLU A 532 -10.76 -3.59 -7.44
CA GLU A 532 -10.88 -2.35 -6.69
C GLU A 532 -12.11 -2.35 -5.76
N LEU A 533 -13.24 -2.86 -6.26
CA LEU A 533 -14.45 -3.04 -5.46
C LEU A 533 -14.22 -4.03 -4.30
N ALA A 534 -13.56 -5.16 -4.54
CA ALA A 534 -13.24 -6.11 -3.49
C ALA A 534 -12.30 -5.52 -2.44
N GLU A 535 -11.36 -4.68 -2.84
CA GLU A 535 -10.49 -3.94 -1.93
C GLU A 535 -11.26 -2.88 -1.12
N CYS A 536 -12.19 -2.16 -1.76
CA CYS A 536 -13.09 -1.22 -1.11
C CYS A 536 -13.98 -1.91 -0.06
N LEU A 537 -14.58 -3.06 -0.41
CA LEU A 537 -15.34 -3.89 0.51
C LEU A 537 -14.51 -4.28 1.75
N ARG A 538 -13.28 -4.70 1.52
CA ARG A 538 -12.36 -5.09 2.59
C ARG A 538 -11.98 -3.92 3.50
N ARG A 539 -11.73 -2.74 2.93
CA ARG A 539 -11.48 -1.49 3.70
C ARG A 539 -12.67 -1.15 4.59
N ASN A 540 -13.89 -1.40 4.12
CA ASN A 540 -15.12 -1.20 4.87
C ASN A 540 -15.45 -2.38 5.82
N GLY A 541 -14.54 -3.34 5.97
CA GLY A 541 -14.65 -4.39 6.97
C GLY A 541 -15.52 -5.56 6.61
N VAL A 542 -15.86 -5.72 5.34
CA VAL A 542 -16.64 -6.84 4.83
C VAL A 542 -15.77 -8.10 4.83
N LEU A 543 -16.26 -9.15 5.46
CA LEU A 543 -15.62 -10.48 5.46
C LEU A 543 -16.38 -11.47 4.55
N GLU A 544 -17.68 -11.22 4.32
CA GLU A 544 -18.55 -12.10 3.56
C GLU A 544 -19.60 -11.28 2.81
N ILE A 545 -19.85 -11.63 1.57
CA ILE A 545 -20.91 -11.04 0.75
C ILE A 545 -22.12 -11.96 0.81
N GLU A 546 -23.19 -11.49 1.44
CA GLU A 546 -24.41 -12.26 1.58
C GLU A 546 -25.12 -12.42 0.23
N CYS A 547 -25.13 -11.33 -0.54
CA CYS A 547 -25.77 -11.32 -1.84
C CYS A 547 -25.09 -10.36 -2.81
N VAL A 548 -24.97 -10.78 -4.06
CA VAL A 548 -24.64 -9.91 -5.20
C VAL A 548 -25.87 -9.80 -6.10
N ILE A 549 -26.27 -8.57 -6.41
CA ILE A 549 -27.34 -8.27 -7.34
C ILE A 549 -26.70 -7.70 -8.60
N ALA A 550 -26.84 -8.41 -9.72
CA ALA A 550 -26.29 -8.00 -11.02
C ALA A 550 -27.39 -8.01 -12.09
N PRO A 551 -28.13 -6.89 -12.26
CA PRO A 551 -29.28 -6.83 -13.16
C PRO A 551 -28.91 -6.94 -14.63
N ASP A 552 -27.72 -6.48 -15.02
CA ASP A 552 -27.24 -6.45 -16.41
C ASP A 552 -25.97 -7.32 -16.53
N MET A 553 -26.08 -8.62 -16.20
CA MET A 553 -24.93 -9.51 -16.23
C MET A 553 -24.65 -10.01 -17.65
N ASP A 554 -23.57 -9.54 -18.22
CA ASP A 554 -22.93 -10.08 -19.42
C ASP A 554 -21.75 -11.01 -19.07
N CYS A 555 -20.99 -11.47 -20.08
CA CYS A 555 -19.82 -12.32 -19.86
C CYS A 555 -18.73 -11.64 -19.01
N SER A 556 -18.61 -10.31 -19.10
CA SER A 556 -17.62 -9.55 -18.32
C SER A 556 -18.09 -9.34 -16.88
N GLY A 557 -19.39 -9.15 -16.63
CA GLY A 557 -19.98 -9.12 -15.29
C GLY A 557 -19.82 -10.45 -14.56
N ALA A 558 -20.00 -11.55 -15.27
CA ALA A 558 -19.72 -12.88 -14.71
C ALA A 558 -18.24 -13.06 -14.34
N ALA A 559 -17.31 -12.52 -15.14
CA ALA A 559 -15.89 -12.51 -14.84
C ALA A 559 -15.57 -11.63 -13.61
N ALA A 560 -16.21 -10.46 -13.50
CA ALA A 560 -16.07 -9.57 -12.34
C ALA A 560 -16.55 -10.24 -11.04
N ILE A 561 -17.74 -10.84 -11.03
CA ILE A 561 -18.27 -11.58 -9.89
C ILE A 561 -17.35 -12.75 -9.50
N LYS A 562 -16.79 -13.45 -10.50
CA LYS A 562 -15.82 -14.50 -10.26
C LYS A 562 -14.55 -13.97 -9.58
N THR A 563 -14.03 -12.82 -10.02
CA THR A 563 -12.87 -12.17 -9.39
C THR A 563 -13.17 -11.79 -7.94
N ILE A 564 -14.33 -11.17 -7.69
CA ILE A 564 -14.76 -10.85 -6.32
C ILE A 564 -14.90 -12.11 -5.46
N SER A 565 -15.47 -13.20 -6.01
CA SER A 565 -15.65 -14.46 -5.28
C SER A 565 -14.34 -15.17 -4.91
N GLN A 566 -13.27 -14.90 -5.63
CA GLN A 566 -11.93 -15.39 -5.28
C GLN A 566 -11.35 -14.66 -4.07
N MET A 567 -11.75 -13.40 -3.87
CA MET A 567 -11.28 -12.55 -2.77
C MET A 567 -12.20 -12.59 -1.55
N LEU A 568 -13.52 -12.54 -1.76
CA LEU A 568 -14.54 -12.56 -0.72
C LEU A 568 -15.58 -13.66 -1.01
N PRO A 569 -16.03 -14.44 0.00
CA PRO A 569 -17.08 -15.43 -0.21
C PRO A 569 -18.38 -14.74 -0.57
N ILE A 570 -19.05 -15.26 -1.58
CA ILE A 570 -20.37 -14.83 -2.01
C ILE A 570 -21.32 -15.98 -1.74
N ASN A 571 -22.40 -15.74 -0.96
CA ASN A 571 -23.39 -16.78 -0.65
C ASN A 571 -24.42 -16.92 -1.77
N THR A 572 -24.94 -15.80 -2.27
CA THR A 572 -26.00 -15.78 -3.29
C THR A 572 -25.70 -14.77 -4.39
N VAL A 573 -26.09 -15.09 -5.60
CA VAL A 573 -26.06 -14.17 -6.75
C VAL A 573 -27.43 -14.11 -7.38
N TYR A 574 -27.98 -12.92 -7.48
CA TYR A 574 -29.25 -12.66 -8.18
C TYR A 574 -28.96 -11.98 -9.53
N SER A 575 -29.41 -12.60 -10.61
CA SER A 575 -29.34 -12.03 -11.96
C SER A 575 -30.58 -12.40 -12.77
N PRO A 576 -31.19 -11.45 -13.49
CA PRO A 576 -32.36 -11.72 -14.34
C PRO A 576 -32.01 -12.47 -15.63
N TYR A 577 -30.73 -12.60 -15.97
CA TYR A 577 -30.27 -13.23 -17.19
C TYR A 577 -29.68 -14.61 -16.94
N TYR A 578 -30.38 -15.66 -17.44
CA TYR A 578 -29.87 -17.00 -17.63
C TYR A 578 -29.31 -17.13 -19.05
N GLY A 579 -28.13 -16.59 -19.29
CA GLY A 579 -27.30 -16.99 -20.42
C GLY A 579 -26.46 -18.21 -20.04
N ASN A 580 -25.95 -18.94 -21.01
CA ASN A 580 -25.02 -20.07 -20.77
C ASN A 580 -23.82 -19.60 -19.94
N PHE A 581 -23.93 -19.65 -18.63
CA PHE A 581 -22.78 -19.39 -17.75
C PHE A 581 -21.74 -20.48 -17.99
N PRO A 582 -20.46 -20.14 -18.15
CA PRO A 582 -19.40 -21.14 -18.13
C PRO A 582 -19.51 -21.95 -16.82
N GLU A 583 -19.37 -23.26 -16.91
CA GLU A 583 -19.53 -24.26 -15.84
C GLU A 583 -18.70 -24.05 -14.54
N ARG A 584 -18.13 -22.87 -14.33
CA ARG A 584 -17.18 -22.55 -13.26
C ARG A 584 -17.58 -21.33 -12.43
N PHE A 585 -18.86 -21.14 -12.15
CA PHE A 585 -19.27 -20.28 -11.05
C PHE A 585 -18.79 -20.85 -9.70
N PRO A 586 -18.54 -20.01 -8.67
CA PRO A 586 -18.03 -20.52 -7.40
C PRO A 586 -18.92 -21.66 -6.90
N PRO A 587 -18.34 -22.78 -6.48
CA PRO A 587 -19.09 -24.01 -6.16
C PRO A 587 -19.98 -23.91 -4.91
N LYS A 588 -20.11 -22.73 -4.29
CA LYS A 588 -20.88 -22.49 -3.07
C LYS A 588 -21.96 -21.42 -3.20
N SER A 589 -22.03 -20.68 -4.31
CA SER A 589 -23.05 -19.65 -4.48
C SER A 589 -24.30 -20.23 -5.13
N GLU A 590 -25.46 -20.00 -4.53
CA GLU A 590 -26.74 -20.27 -5.14
C GLU A 590 -27.05 -19.15 -6.15
N ILE A 591 -27.35 -19.51 -7.39
CA ILE A 591 -27.68 -18.56 -8.45
C ILE A 591 -29.19 -18.58 -8.65
N PHE A 592 -29.83 -17.45 -8.45
CA PHE A 592 -31.24 -17.29 -8.73
C PHE A 592 -31.47 -16.49 -10.01
N SER A 593 -32.26 -17.03 -10.91
CA SER A 593 -32.59 -16.41 -12.21
C SER A 593 -33.68 -15.33 -12.13
N THR A 594 -34.24 -15.13 -10.94
CA THR A 594 -35.28 -14.13 -10.70
C THR A 594 -34.71 -12.98 -9.88
N THR A 595 -35.18 -11.76 -10.14
CA THR A 595 -34.97 -10.63 -9.24
C THR A 595 -35.50 -11.02 -7.88
N ALA A 596 -34.67 -11.01 -6.85
CA ALA A 596 -35.15 -11.19 -5.49
C ALA A 596 -36.17 -10.09 -5.20
N GLU A 597 -37.36 -10.47 -4.79
CA GLU A 597 -38.35 -9.46 -4.45
C GLU A 597 -37.91 -8.71 -3.18
N TYR A 598 -37.26 -9.40 -2.26
CA TYR A 598 -36.80 -8.83 -0.99
C TYR A 598 -35.51 -9.51 -0.49
N ILE A 599 -34.59 -8.72 -0.01
CA ILE A 599 -33.36 -9.16 0.65
C ILE A 599 -33.32 -8.50 2.02
N SER A 600 -33.20 -9.29 3.08
CA SER A 600 -33.07 -8.80 4.44
C SER A 600 -31.62 -8.82 4.89
N LEU A 601 -31.07 -7.66 5.23
CA LEU A 601 -29.74 -7.49 5.81
C LEU A 601 -29.88 -6.92 7.23
N GLY A 602 -29.96 -7.79 8.22
CA GLY A 602 -30.25 -7.40 9.60
C GLY A 602 -31.65 -6.81 9.73
N GLU A 603 -31.75 -5.53 10.09
CA GLU A 603 -33.04 -4.80 10.23
C GLU A 603 -33.48 -4.09 8.94
N ILE A 604 -32.64 -4.13 7.88
CA ILE A 604 -32.89 -3.40 6.63
C ILE A 604 -33.46 -4.34 5.58
N THR A 605 -34.54 -3.91 4.94
CA THR A 605 -35.15 -4.61 3.82
C THR A 605 -34.82 -3.93 2.51
N LEU A 606 -34.22 -4.67 1.58
CA LEU A 606 -33.80 -4.23 0.26
C LEU A 606 -34.70 -4.85 -0.78
N SER A 607 -35.07 -4.07 -1.80
CA SER A 607 -35.71 -4.60 -2.99
C SER A 607 -34.96 -4.14 -4.25
N ALA A 608 -34.88 -5.03 -5.24
CA ALA A 608 -34.35 -4.72 -6.55
C ALA A 608 -35.48 -4.62 -7.57
N ALA A 609 -35.65 -3.45 -8.20
CA ALA A 609 -36.72 -3.21 -9.16
C ALA A 609 -36.14 -2.84 -10.53
N LYS A 610 -36.78 -3.34 -11.62
CA LYS A 610 -36.52 -2.79 -12.96
C LYS A 610 -37.22 -1.45 -13.13
N THR A 611 -36.63 -0.56 -13.91
CA THR A 611 -37.24 0.72 -14.31
C THR A 611 -38.62 0.49 -14.91
N GLY A 612 -39.68 1.03 -14.26
CA GLY A 612 -41.08 0.87 -14.70
C GLY A 612 -42.03 0.37 -13.61
N ASP A 613 -41.53 -0.09 -12.47
CA ASP A 613 -42.39 -0.51 -11.33
C ASP A 613 -42.75 0.71 -10.46
N GLU A 614 -44.04 1.01 -10.36
CA GLU A 614 -44.51 2.32 -9.88
C GLU A 614 -44.84 2.40 -8.37
N THR A 615 -44.85 1.28 -7.62
CA THR A 615 -45.33 1.34 -6.22
C THR A 615 -44.64 0.32 -5.32
N ARG A 616 -43.58 0.75 -4.64
CA ARG A 616 -43.00 -0.02 -3.53
C ARG A 616 -42.73 0.90 -2.34
N THR A 617 -42.96 0.35 -1.13
CA THR A 617 -42.84 1.04 0.16
C THR A 617 -41.77 0.36 1.00
N GLU A 618 -40.59 0.11 0.41
CA GLU A 618 -39.45 -0.48 1.11
C GLU A 618 -38.46 0.60 1.52
N ASP A 619 -37.60 0.26 2.48
CA ASP A 619 -36.59 1.20 3.02
C ASP A 619 -35.60 1.64 1.93
N ILE A 620 -35.13 0.71 1.11
CA ILE A 620 -34.20 0.99 0.02
C ILE A 620 -34.62 0.27 -1.26
N VAL A 621 -34.70 0.99 -2.38
CA VAL A 621 -34.98 0.43 -3.71
C VAL A 621 -33.83 0.73 -4.64
N MET A 622 -33.35 -0.28 -5.34
CA MET A 622 -32.31 -0.16 -6.36
C MET A 622 -32.90 -0.30 -7.75
N PHE A 623 -32.64 0.67 -8.61
CA PHE A 623 -33.11 0.68 -9.98
C PHE A 623 -31.96 0.52 -10.96
N SER A 624 -32.16 -0.26 -12.02
CA SER A 624 -31.19 -0.44 -13.10
C SER A 624 -31.85 -0.31 -14.48
N GLY A 625 -31.07 0.11 -15.44
CA GLY A 625 -31.47 0.20 -16.85
C GLY A 625 -31.69 1.63 -17.35
N TYR A 626 -31.91 1.77 -18.66
CA TYR A 626 -32.15 3.06 -19.30
C TYR A 626 -33.47 3.68 -18.85
N MET A 627 -33.41 4.78 -18.13
CA MET A 627 -34.61 5.53 -17.73
C MET A 627 -35.01 6.51 -18.80
N ARG A 628 -36.27 6.40 -19.26
CA ARG A 628 -36.91 7.44 -20.10
C ARG A 628 -37.55 8.55 -19.25
N SER A 629 -37.88 8.26 -18.00
CA SER A 629 -38.40 9.20 -17.01
C SER A 629 -38.08 8.65 -15.60
N ALA A 630 -37.88 9.53 -14.62
CA ALA A 630 -37.68 9.09 -13.24
C ALA A 630 -38.94 8.36 -12.75
N PRO A 631 -38.82 7.13 -12.21
CA PRO A 631 -39.98 6.42 -11.65
C PRO A 631 -40.48 7.12 -10.39
N LYS A 632 -41.78 7.12 -10.19
CA LYS A 632 -42.40 7.55 -8.95
C LYS A 632 -42.28 6.40 -7.96
N ASN A 633 -41.54 6.59 -6.88
CA ASN A 633 -41.46 5.63 -5.79
C ASN A 633 -41.73 6.31 -4.45
N ASN A 634 -42.14 5.52 -3.48
CA ASN A 634 -42.38 5.92 -2.11
C ASN A 634 -41.31 5.37 -1.14
N ALA A 635 -40.19 4.83 -1.69
CA ALA A 635 -39.08 4.33 -0.90
C ALA A 635 -38.40 5.47 -0.13
N GLU A 636 -37.87 5.21 1.04
CA GLU A 636 -37.09 6.17 1.82
C GLU A 636 -35.81 6.57 1.08
N LEU A 637 -35.16 5.60 0.43
CA LEU A 637 -33.99 5.81 -0.41
C LEU A 637 -34.12 5.07 -1.75
N ALA A 638 -33.83 5.76 -2.85
CA ALA A 638 -33.79 5.16 -4.18
C ALA A 638 -32.42 5.34 -4.81
N LEU A 639 -31.82 4.24 -5.23
CA LEU A 639 -30.49 4.20 -5.86
C LEU A 639 -30.68 3.95 -7.36
N TYR A 640 -30.17 4.85 -8.18
CA TYR A 640 -30.27 4.76 -9.62
C TYR A 640 -28.91 4.49 -10.24
N VAL A 641 -28.83 3.47 -11.08
CA VAL A 641 -27.66 3.15 -11.88
C VAL A 641 -28.03 3.38 -13.34
N SER A 642 -27.81 4.59 -13.83
CA SER A 642 -28.12 4.93 -15.22
C SER A 642 -27.19 6.05 -15.73
N PRO A 643 -26.65 5.92 -16.95
CA PRO A 643 -25.85 6.97 -17.58
C PRO A 643 -26.68 8.15 -18.14
N SER A 644 -27.97 8.26 -17.87
CA SER A 644 -28.83 9.31 -18.43
C SER A 644 -28.91 10.54 -17.53
N GLN A 645 -28.71 11.73 -18.13
CA GLN A 645 -28.82 13.07 -17.50
C GLN A 645 -30.27 13.49 -17.21
N HIS A 646 -31.08 12.66 -16.59
CA HIS A 646 -32.43 13.08 -16.18
C HIS A 646 -32.42 13.53 -14.69
N GLU A 647 -33.25 14.53 -14.38
CA GLU A 647 -33.47 14.99 -13.01
C GLU A 647 -33.95 13.81 -12.14
N LEU A 648 -33.16 13.48 -11.13
CA LEU A 648 -33.49 12.45 -10.16
C LEU A 648 -34.55 12.96 -9.18
N PRO A 649 -35.42 12.09 -8.66
CA PRO A 649 -36.31 12.46 -7.55
C PRO A 649 -35.50 12.88 -6.31
N LYS A 650 -36.11 13.63 -5.40
CA LYS A 650 -35.43 14.24 -4.24
C LYS A 650 -34.64 13.28 -3.36
N ASN A 651 -35.01 12.00 -3.35
CA ASN A 651 -34.36 10.91 -2.61
C ASN A 651 -33.64 9.90 -3.50
N GLY A 652 -33.27 10.28 -4.73
CA GLY A 652 -32.56 9.44 -5.67
C GLY A 652 -31.09 9.81 -5.79
N ILE A 653 -30.22 8.82 -5.81
CA ILE A 653 -28.77 8.97 -6.02
C ILE A 653 -28.37 8.23 -7.29
N ASN A 654 -27.63 8.91 -8.18
CA ASN A 654 -27.03 8.26 -9.36
C ASN A 654 -25.64 7.71 -9.00
N ILE A 655 -25.49 6.41 -9.06
CA ILE A 655 -24.27 5.71 -8.63
C ILE A 655 -23.19 5.75 -9.72
N SER A 656 -23.55 5.96 -10.98
CA SER A 656 -22.59 5.86 -12.10
C SER A 656 -21.55 6.99 -12.19
N GLU A 657 -21.71 8.06 -11.40
CA GLU A 657 -20.87 9.26 -11.51
C GLU A 657 -20.06 9.60 -10.26
N THR A 658 -20.26 8.89 -9.15
CA THR A 658 -19.73 9.38 -7.86
C THR A 658 -19.35 8.27 -6.89
N ASN A 659 -18.23 8.45 -6.19
CA ASN A 659 -17.82 7.63 -5.05
C ASN A 659 -18.25 8.31 -3.74
N TYR A 660 -19.21 7.74 -3.02
CA TYR A 660 -19.69 8.26 -1.74
C TYR A 660 -19.74 7.17 -0.67
N GLU A 661 -19.54 7.58 0.58
CA GLU A 661 -19.88 6.80 1.75
C GLU A 661 -21.00 7.51 2.51
N ILE A 662 -22.05 6.78 2.86
CA ILE A 662 -23.16 7.28 3.66
C ILE A 662 -23.29 6.37 4.90
N GLU A 663 -23.14 6.93 6.09
CA GLU A 663 -23.44 6.22 7.33
C GLU A 663 -24.92 6.42 7.69
N LEU A 664 -25.60 5.33 7.99
CA LEU A 664 -26.98 5.32 8.42
C LEU A 664 -27.07 4.81 9.86
N GLU A 665 -27.56 5.64 10.79
CA GLU A 665 -28.02 5.14 12.09
C GLU A 665 -29.43 4.54 11.97
N ARG A 666 -30.27 5.14 11.12
CA ARG A 666 -31.54 4.60 10.61
C ARG A 666 -31.71 5.08 9.17
N VAL A 667 -32.53 4.36 8.40
CA VAL A 667 -32.81 4.77 7.00
C VAL A 667 -33.46 6.17 6.93
N SER A 668 -34.16 6.58 7.99
CA SER A 668 -34.75 7.93 8.14
C SER A 668 -33.73 9.06 8.37
N ASP A 669 -32.48 8.75 8.70
CA ASP A 669 -31.47 9.73 9.10
C ASP A 669 -30.42 9.98 8.00
N ILE A 670 -30.80 9.82 6.74
CA ILE A 670 -29.89 10.00 5.61
C ILE A 670 -29.49 11.47 5.49
N ILE A 671 -28.26 11.78 5.86
CA ILE A 671 -27.61 13.06 5.57
C ILE A 671 -26.72 12.87 4.36
N ILE A 672 -27.12 13.39 3.22
CA ILE A 672 -26.30 13.45 2.01
C ILE A 672 -25.36 14.66 2.17
N HIS A 673 -24.07 14.40 2.33
CA HIS A 673 -23.03 15.43 2.37
C HIS A 673 -22.40 15.64 1.00
#